data_22c0206a8665fd50c37e5cb3ea015e44
#
_entry.id   22c0206a8665fd50c37e5cb3ea015e44
#
_cell.length_a   1.000
_cell.length_b   1.000
_cell.length_c   1.000
_cell.angle_alpha   90.00
_cell.angle_beta   90.00
_cell.angle_gamma   90.00
#
_symmetry.space_group_name_H-M   'P 1'
#
loop_
_entity.id
_entity.type
_entity.pdbx_description
1 polymer ?
#
loop_
_entity_poly.entity_id
_entity_poly.type
_entity_poly.pdbx_seq_one_letter_code
_entity_poly.pdbx_strand_id
1 'polypeptide(L)'
;MKSLSSFSSIILLSSLWTFRTLAGALLLLSSALGQTVQVVQTNPDQSALLSPQPSLTFAPGAGSTLAIKVDDTIRYQTLEGVGASFTDSAAWLVWEKLTPAQRNQLMQDLFSPKGIHLSFLRQPMGATDLALSNYTYDDLPPGDTDPNMTQFSIAHDQAYIIPTIKAALAVNPEIKVLALPWSPPAWMKTSGSTNGGTLNMEYFSALSKYFVKFIQAYEANGIPINYVAVQNEPLYETSGYPTMFMTPLDEGNFISRYLGPALMTQRFRNQGWNFDRQNASPTDATPGIFGYEHNWDNPLYPELLLRNSEVRPFLAGVSFHCYAGSVADAQNAIHYLHPGTPIWFNECTGGYYAPDFATNLENMVEGDVIDVLRNWAKNVTLWNMDLNQNGGPTVQNGCTDCRGVVTIDTSTTPATIERNVEYYVLGHLSKYTQTGAYRIDSNTFGSGNVEDVAFKNPDGSIAVVVLNSASNSNTFSINWRGQSIVYTLPAGAVATFIWQGYPGSTFDVTAGPDTQIVAPGSATRFVVDVDRYGQDQGPVGLDLSNLPSGVRGQFRSSWRSPNQSSLQLKTSDGASAGTYPITITGMQGNLQRSSTVQLTVGGPEMPLGGTPWPLPGLIQAENFDNGGNGVGYFNLYTSNPAGTNYRPGTTVGVEDNYDVGGGYDVGYTDEGQWLKYTVNVTQSGLYNLQARVASLGPGGYWHVEFDGRNVTGDQFTPATYGWQTWTTMVSPEFWLNSGQQVMRVVFDGNGPTGGMGNFNWFNVQPFTASTPFPSGPATIPGLIQMENFDSGGKAMAYWNGNSQNNGGANYRPGETVYIENCSDTGGGYDVGSTNPGDWLNYTVNIQRPSVYTLNVRAATDVAGGVFHLAVDGRDVSGPISVPQTNGWQTWQTLSVPGIRLPAGTHTLQMVMDTGGYYNTIGNFNWFSLE
;
A
#
# COMPACT_ATOMS: atom_id res chain seq x y z
N MET A 1 -47.59 15.64 77.90
CA MET A 1 -47.64 15.93 76.42
C MET A 1 -46.35 15.50 75.77
N LYS A 2 -46.27 14.26 75.48
CA LYS A 2 -45.27 13.63 74.65
C LYS A 2 -45.92 12.41 74.03
N SER A 3 -45.68 12.23 72.74
CA SER A 3 -46.09 11.13 71.85
C SER A 3 -47.10 11.50 70.78
N LEU A 4 -46.49 11.76 69.59
CA LEU A 4 -47.13 11.56 68.27
C LEU A 4 -46.15 12.07 67.21
N SER A 5 -45.02 11.33 67.00
CA SER A 5 -44.13 11.57 65.89
C SER A 5 -43.32 10.37 65.39
N SER A 6 -43.77 9.14 65.61
CA SER A 6 -43.03 7.92 65.23
C SER A 6 -43.73 6.97 64.22
N PHE A 7 -44.92 7.31 63.71
CA PHE A 7 -45.65 6.46 62.80
C PHE A 7 -45.59 6.85 61.28
N SER A 8 -45.15 8.08 61.00
CA SER A 8 -45.09 8.54 59.59
C SER A 8 -43.79 8.14 58.80
N SER A 9 -42.75 7.73 59.54
CA SER A 9 -41.45 7.39 58.87
C SER A 9 -41.33 5.94 58.36
N ILE A 10 -42.21 5.05 58.83
CA ILE A 10 -42.10 3.61 58.39
C ILE A 10 -42.91 3.34 57.15
N ILE A 11 -43.94 4.11 56.84
CA ILE A 11 -44.73 3.93 55.58
C ILE A 11 -44.01 4.52 54.37
N LEU A 12 -43.14 5.54 54.50
CA LEU A 12 -42.34 6.08 53.40
C LEU A 12 -41.13 5.19 53.04
N LEU A 13 -40.57 4.39 53.92
CA LEU A 13 -39.47 3.49 53.66
C LEU A 13 -39.90 2.21 52.95
N SER A 14 -41.12 1.74 53.14
CA SER A 14 -41.65 0.56 52.46
C SER A 14 -42.06 0.84 51.00
N SER A 15 -42.54 2.07 50.72
CA SER A 15 -42.85 2.46 49.32
C SER A 15 -41.62 2.73 48.46
N LEU A 16 -40.52 3.16 49.03
CA LEU A 16 -39.24 3.35 48.32
C LEU A 16 -38.53 2.02 48.02
N TRP A 17 -38.74 0.98 48.80
CA TRP A 17 -38.15 -0.35 48.54
C TRP A 17 -38.95 -1.11 47.47
N THR A 18 -40.26 -1.00 47.43
CA THR A 18 -41.07 -1.61 46.37
C THR A 18 -40.91 -0.91 45.01
N PHE A 19 -40.67 0.41 44.99
CA PHE A 19 -40.34 1.10 43.71
C PHE A 19 -38.94 0.78 43.20
N ARG A 20 -37.93 0.57 44.05
CA ARG A 20 -36.59 0.17 43.64
C ARG A 20 -36.54 -1.30 43.17
N THR A 21 -37.32 -2.20 43.75
CA THR A 21 -37.42 -3.59 43.28
C THR A 21 -38.26 -3.73 42.03
N LEU A 22 -39.31 -2.91 41.80
CA LEU A 22 -40.02 -2.88 40.53
C LEU A 22 -39.20 -2.23 39.39
N ALA A 23 -38.45 -1.15 39.67
CA ALA A 23 -37.57 -0.53 38.70
C ALA A 23 -36.38 -1.44 38.34
N GLY A 24 -35.79 -2.14 39.32
CA GLY A 24 -34.77 -3.15 39.10
C GLY A 24 -35.30 -4.39 38.33
N ALA A 25 -36.56 -4.81 38.59
CA ALA A 25 -37.18 -5.89 37.85
C ALA A 25 -37.61 -5.48 36.42
N LEU A 26 -38.00 -4.22 36.18
CA LEU A 26 -38.26 -3.70 34.85
C LEU A 26 -36.95 -3.51 34.03
N LEU A 27 -35.84 -3.13 34.66
CA LEU A 27 -34.51 -3.06 34.02
C LEU A 27 -33.93 -4.46 33.74
N LEU A 28 -34.25 -5.48 34.51
CA LEU A 28 -33.88 -6.86 34.27
C LEU A 28 -34.82 -7.56 33.25
N LEU A 29 -36.03 -7.07 33.05
CA LEU A 29 -36.94 -7.57 32.01
C LEU A 29 -36.66 -6.96 30.61
N SER A 30 -36.04 -5.79 30.54
CA SER A 30 -35.63 -5.22 29.27
C SER A 30 -34.37 -5.89 28.66
N SER A 31 -33.61 -6.64 29.45
CA SER A 31 -32.46 -7.42 28.99
C SER A 31 -32.82 -8.85 28.51
N ALA A 32 -34.10 -9.24 28.57
CA ALA A 32 -34.54 -10.58 28.17
C ALA A 32 -35.22 -10.61 26.79
N LEU A 33 -35.41 -9.48 26.14
CA LEU A 33 -35.85 -9.45 24.73
C LEU A 33 -34.58 -9.51 23.87
N GLY A 34 -34.38 -10.62 23.19
CA GLY A 34 -33.27 -10.78 22.26
C GLY A 34 -33.28 -9.67 21.21
N GLN A 35 -32.10 -9.22 20.81
CA GLN A 35 -31.88 -8.19 19.78
C GLN A 35 -32.51 -8.62 18.46
N THR A 36 -33.36 -7.77 17.86
CA THR A 36 -33.96 -8.03 16.55
C THR A 36 -32.94 -7.80 15.43
N VAL A 37 -32.87 -8.73 14.50
CA VAL A 37 -32.01 -8.66 13.29
C VAL A 37 -32.91 -8.53 12.07
N GLN A 38 -32.72 -7.49 11.29
CA GLN A 38 -33.30 -7.34 9.96
C GLN A 38 -32.47 -8.13 8.96
N VAL A 39 -33.12 -8.77 8.00
CA VAL A 39 -32.46 -9.54 6.95
C VAL A 39 -32.96 -9.06 5.60
N VAL A 40 -32.03 -8.84 4.67
CA VAL A 40 -32.33 -8.45 3.29
C VAL A 40 -31.56 -9.40 2.38
N GLN A 41 -32.22 -9.92 1.34
CA GLN A 41 -31.68 -10.99 0.51
C GLN A 41 -31.81 -10.71 -0.98
N THR A 42 -30.84 -11.17 -1.76
CA THR A 42 -30.87 -11.29 -3.21
C THR A 42 -30.53 -12.72 -3.59
N ASN A 43 -31.38 -13.30 -4.45
CA ASN A 43 -31.24 -14.66 -4.95
C ASN A 43 -30.69 -14.68 -6.38
N PRO A 44 -29.90 -15.69 -6.76
CA PRO A 44 -29.37 -15.82 -8.11
C PRO A 44 -30.44 -15.98 -9.20
N ASP A 45 -31.61 -16.55 -8.85
CA ASP A 45 -32.79 -16.68 -9.72
C ASP A 45 -33.67 -15.42 -9.78
N GLN A 46 -33.24 -14.34 -9.14
CA GLN A 46 -33.92 -13.05 -9.03
C GLN A 46 -35.30 -13.11 -8.33
N SER A 47 -35.65 -14.20 -7.66
CA SER A 47 -36.90 -14.33 -6.88
C SER A 47 -36.93 -13.39 -5.66
N ALA A 48 -35.78 -12.92 -5.22
CA ALA A 48 -35.58 -11.86 -4.25
C ALA A 48 -34.49 -10.92 -4.75
N LEU A 49 -34.71 -9.61 -4.69
CA LEU A 49 -33.78 -8.55 -5.14
C LEU A 49 -33.76 -7.44 -4.09
N LEU A 50 -32.74 -7.44 -3.22
CA LEU A 50 -32.68 -6.61 -2.00
C LEU A 50 -34.00 -6.68 -1.21
N SER A 51 -34.56 -7.86 -1.11
CA SER A 51 -35.91 -8.07 -0.58
C SER A 51 -35.87 -8.34 0.92
N PRO A 52 -36.62 -7.59 1.75
CA PRO A 52 -36.73 -7.86 3.17
C PRO A 52 -37.22 -9.29 3.43
N GLN A 53 -36.58 -9.98 4.37
CA GLN A 53 -36.92 -11.29 4.86
C GLN A 53 -37.52 -11.16 6.28
N PRO A 54 -38.18 -12.21 6.79
CA PRO A 54 -38.64 -12.22 8.18
C PRO A 54 -37.51 -11.91 9.15
N SER A 55 -37.75 -10.96 10.05
CA SER A 55 -36.74 -10.57 11.07
C SER A 55 -36.43 -11.73 11.99
N LEU A 56 -35.19 -11.84 12.42
CA LEU A 56 -34.74 -12.83 13.38
C LEU A 56 -34.55 -12.17 14.77
N THR A 57 -34.33 -12.98 15.77
CA THR A 57 -34.07 -12.50 17.14
C THR A 57 -32.93 -13.30 17.73
N PHE A 58 -31.88 -12.59 18.22
CA PHE A 58 -30.80 -13.24 18.94
C PHE A 58 -31.30 -13.96 20.18
N ALA A 59 -30.85 -15.19 20.39
CA ALA A 59 -31.15 -16.01 21.54
C ALA A 59 -29.89 -16.70 22.09
N PRO A 60 -29.82 -16.97 23.40
CA PRO A 60 -28.78 -17.82 23.95
C PRO A 60 -28.87 -19.24 23.35
N GLY A 61 -27.78 -19.84 22.97
CA GLY A 61 -27.74 -21.20 22.47
C GLY A 61 -26.53 -21.51 21.61
N ALA A 62 -26.35 -22.79 21.33
CA ALA A 62 -25.35 -23.24 20.37
C ALA A 62 -25.83 -22.91 18.95
N GLY A 63 -25.01 -22.20 18.15
CA GLY A 63 -25.27 -21.98 16.76
C GLY A 63 -25.13 -23.23 15.91
N SER A 64 -25.16 -23.06 14.60
CA SER A 64 -24.84 -24.07 13.60
C SER A 64 -23.36 -24.47 13.64
N THR A 65 -23.00 -25.56 12.96
CA THR A 65 -21.59 -25.95 12.72
C THR A 65 -20.82 -24.91 11.91
N LEU A 66 -21.49 -24.20 11.00
CA LEU A 66 -20.97 -23.01 10.34
C LEU A 66 -21.39 -21.80 11.19
N ALA A 67 -20.48 -21.30 11.99
CA ALA A 67 -20.73 -20.19 12.91
C ALA A 67 -19.87 -18.98 12.56
N ILE A 68 -20.49 -17.95 11.97
CA ILE A 68 -19.86 -16.62 11.81
C ILE A 68 -19.82 -15.98 13.19
N LYS A 69 -18.63 -15.78 13.72
CA LYS A 69 -18.40 -15.10 15.00
C LYS A 69 -18.11 -13.65 14.73
N VAL A 70 -19.01 -12.78 15.12
CA VAL A 70 -18.85 -11.33 14.99
C VAL A 70 -18.33 -10.76 16.30
N ASP A 71 -17.17 -10.10 16.26
CA ASP A 71 -16.62 -9.37 17.41
C ASP A 71 -16.51 -7.88 17.07
N ASP A 72 -17.44 -7.09 17.56
CA ASP A 72 -17.50 -5.65 17.32
C ASP A 72 -16.55 -4.85 18.21
N THR A 73 -15.70 -5.51 19.00
CA THR A 73 -14.64 -4.89 19.79
C THR A 73 -13.31 -4.84 19.04
N ILE A 74 -13.13 -5.68 18.01
CA ILE A 74 -11.96 -5.69 17.14
C ILE A 74 -12.29 -4.91 15.87
N ARG A 75 -11.47 -3.91 15.54
CA ARG A 75 -11.70 -3.00 14.43
C ARG A 75 -10.51 -2.98 13.49
N TYR A 76 -10.84 -2.82 12.22
CA TYR A 76 -9.90 -2.70 11.13
C TYR A 76 -10.05 -1.32 10.46
N GLN A 77 -9.97 -1.24 9.15
CA GLN A 77 -10.12 0.02 8.41
C GLN A 77 -11.54 0.58 8.45
N THR A 78 -11.66 1.89 8.22
CA THR A 78 -12.95 2.56 8.02
C THR A 78 -13.39 2.49 6.57
N LEU A 79 -14.71 2.33 6.34
CA LEU A 79 -15.31 2.48 5.02
C LEU A 79 -15.49 3.97 4.70
N GLU A 80 -14.99 4.39 3.54
CA GLU A 80 -15.08 5.79 3.07
C GLU A 80 -16.24 6.02 2.10
N GLY A 81 -16.71 4.97 1.45
CA GLY A 81 -17.86 5.04 0.57
C GLY A 81 -17.97 3.88 -0.41
N VAL A 82 -19.07 3.87 -1.14
CA VAL A 82 -19.38 2.87 -2.17
C VAL A 82 -19.97 3.61 -3.36
N GLY A 83 -19.58 3.25 -4.59
CA GLY A 83 -20.06 3.97 -5.75
C GLY A 83 -19.63 3.48 -7.11
N ALA A 84 -19.66 4.38 -8.08
CA ALA A 84 -19.24 4.16 -9.47
C ALA A 84 -18.91 5.52 -10.15
N SER A 85 -18.48 5.47 -11.41
CA SER A 85 -18.10 6.68 -12.17
C SER A 85 -19.27 7.24 -12.98
N PHE A 86 -19.41 8.56 -12.98
CA PHE A 86 -20.13 9.27 -14.03
C PHE A 86 -19.15 9.62 -15.14
N THR A 87 -18.97 8.73 -16.10
CA THR A 87 -18.23 9.00 -17.33
C THR A 87 -18.97 10.02 -18.20
N ASP A 88 -18.32 10.55 -19.23
CA ASP A 88 -18.97 11.43 -20.20
C ASP A 88 -20.26 10.80 -20.78
N SER A 89 -20.16 9.54 -21.18
CA SER A 89 -21.30 8.77 -21.71
C SER A 89 -22.40 8.55 -20.69
N ALA A 90 -22.05 8.18 -19.45
CA ALA A 90 -23.03 7.96 -18.39
C ALA A 90 -23.80 9.27 -18.08
N ALA A 91 -23.09 10.36 -17.83
CA ALA A 91 -23.72 11.63 -17.55
C ALA A 91 -24.61 12.11 -18.71
N TRP A 92 -24.16 11.91 -19.97
CA TRP A 92 -24.97 12.24 -21.16
C TRP A 92 -26.25 11.39 -21.25
N LEU A 93 -26.19 10.11 -20.99
CA LEU A 93 -27.39 9.24 -20.98
C LEU A 93 -28.40 9.71 -19.94
N VAL A 94 -27.93 9.96 -18.71
CA VAL A 94 -28.80 10.48 -17.63
C VAL A 94 -29.43 11.80 -18.04
N TRP A 95 -28.63 12.75 -18.58
CA TRP A 95 -29.12 14.11 -18.78
C TRP A 95 -29.92 14.29 -20.04
N GLU A 96 -29.52 13.64 -21.16
CA GLU A 96 -30.09 13.85 -22.48
C GLU A 96 -31.14 12.80 -22.87
N LYS A 97 -31.12 11.59 -22.27
CA LYS A 97 -32.03 10.49 -22.65
C LYS A 97 -33.17 10.29 -21.67
N LEU A 98 -33.01 10.69 -20.42
CA LEU A 98 -34.05 10.58 -19.40
C LEU A 98 -34.87 11.85 -19.29
N THR A 99 -36.18 11.71 -19.07
CA THR A 99 -37.03 12.83 -18.67
C THR A 99 -36.63 13.36 -17.28
N PRO A 100 -36.95 14.60 -16.94
CA PRO A 100 -36.66 15.14 -15.60
C PRO A 100 -37.22 14.27 -14.45
N ALA A 101 -38.38 13.66 -14.63
CA ALA A 101 -38.97 12.77 -13.64
C ALA A 101 -38.14 11.48 -13.45
N GLN A 102 -37.70 10.86 -14.56
CA GLN A 102 -36.85 9.67 -14.53
C GLN A 102 -35.48 9.96 -13.93
N ARG A 103 -34.85 11.10 -14.28
CA ARG A 103 -33.59 11.54 -13.64
C ARG A 103 -33.72 11.65 -12.14
N ASN A 104 -34.76 12.34 -11.67
CA ASN A 104 -35.00 12.49 -10.25
C ASN A 104 -35.21 11.14 -9.57
N GLN A 105 -35.96 10.22 -10.21
CA GLN A 105 -36.18 8.87 -9.66
C GLN A 105 -34.86 8.09 -9.62
N LEU A 106 -34.05 8.12 -10.67
CA LEU A 106 -32.74 7.47 -10.71
C LEU A 106 -31.81 7.99 -9.62
N MET A 107 -31.72 9.31 -9.42
CA MET A 107 -30.93 9.91 -8.35
C MET A 107 -31.43 9.44 -6.97
N GLN A 108 -32.74 9.35 -6.75
CA GLN A 108 -33.30 8.79 -5.51
C GLN A 108 -32.95 7.30 -5.34
N ASP A 109 -33.02 6.51 -6.40
CA ASP A 109 -32.72 5.08 -6.38
C ASP A 109 -31.22 4.80 -6.08
N LEU A 110 -30.33 5.62 -6.61
CA LEU A 110 -28.89 5.45 -6.43
C LEU A 110 -28.38 6.05 -5.12
N PHE A 111 -28.80 7.27 -4.77
CA PHE A 111 -28.12 8.03 -3.73
C PHE A 111 -28.93 8.27 -2.45
N SER A 112 -30.26 8.05 -2.45
CA SER A 112 -31.04 8.25 -1.22
C SER A 112 -30.97 7.04 -0.27
N PRO A 113 -31.21 7.24 1.04
CA PRO A 113 -31.34 6.12 1.99
C PRO A 113 -32.49 5.14 1.67
N LYS A 114 -33.46 5.55 0.84
CA LYS A 114 -34.53 4.65 0.35
C LYS A 114 -34.06 3.79 -0.82
N GLY A 115 -33.13 4.28 -1.60
CA GLY A 115 -32.45 3.55 -2.67
C GLY A 115 -31.30 2.69 -2.12
N ILE A 116 -30.19 2.63 -2.88
CA ILE A 116 -28.96 1.91 -2.48
C ILE A 116 -27.94 2.78 -1.75
N HIS A 117 -28.17 4.10 -1.63
CA HIS A 117 -27.39 5.02 -0.82
C HIS A 117 -25.90 5.11 -1.15
N LEU A 118 -25.55 5.22 -2.45
CA LEU A 118 -24.19 5.40 -2.89
C LEU A 118 -23.59 6.69 -2.31
N SER A 119 -22.31 6.67 -1.94
CA SER A 119 -21.63 7.75 -1.24
C SER A 119 -20.24 8.09 -1.79
N PHE A 120 -19.86 7.49 -2.93
CA PHE A 120 -18.58 7.74 -3.58
C PHE A 120 -18.75 7.87 -5.10
N LEU A 121 -18.12 8.88 -5.70
CA LEU A 121 -18.07 9.07 -7.14
C LEU A 121 -16.64 9.15 -7.61
N ARG A 122 -16.32 8.41 -8.68
CA ARG A 122 -15.06 8.53 -9.42
C ARG A 122 -15.32 9.31 -10.69
N GLN A 123 -14.75 10.50 -10.82
CA GLN A 123 -15.00 11.45 -11.88
C GLN A 123 -13.81 11.57 -12.82
N PRO A 124 -13.92 11.12 -14.07
CA PRO A 124 -12.89 11.36 -15.08
C PRO A 124 -12.65 12.87 -15.32
N MET A 125 -11.39 13.24 -15.49
CA MET A 125 -10.94 14.56 -15.90
C MET A 125 -10.72 14.57 -17.43
N GLY A 126 -11.77 14.73 -18.20
CA GLY A 126 -11.79 14.61 -19.66
C GLY A 126 -12.31 13.26 -20.14
N ALA A 127 -12.04 12.95 -21.41
CA ALA A 127 -12.53 11.74 -22.04
C ALA A 127 -11.84 10.47 -21.51
N THR A 128 -12.60 9.37 -21.53
CA THR A 128 -12.17 7.99 -21.27
C THR A 128 -12.49 7.12 -22.49
N ASP A 129 -12.40 5.82 -22.38
CA ASP A 129 -12.95 4.83 -23.34
C ASP A 129 -14.48 4.97 -23.49
N LEU A 130 -15.16 5.43 -22.43
CA LEU A 130 -16.61 5.66 -22.38
C LEU A 130 -16.92 7.16 -22.42
N ALA A 131 -16.65 7.74 -23.58
CA ALA A 131 -16.97 9.13 -23.91
C ALA A 131 -17.62 9.24 -25.29
N LEU A 132 -18.29 10.35 -25.56
CA LEU A 132 -18.89 10.65 -26.89
C LEU A 132 -17.80 11.01 -27.91
N SER A 133 -16.68 11.57 -27.44
CA SER A 133 -15.52 11.93 -28.24
C SER A 133 -14.28 12.08 -27.33
N ASN A 134 -13.09 12.02 -27.92
CA ASN A 134 -11.87 12.38 -27.19
C ASN A 134 -11.84 13.89 -26.95
N TYR A 135 -11.63 14.30 -25.71
CA TYR A 135 -11.45 15.68 -25.31
C TYR A 135 -10.64 15.79 -24.02
N THR A 136 -10.01 16.94 -23.83
CA THR A 136 -9.46 17.40 -22.55
C THR A 136 -9.97 18.82 -22.27
N TYR A 137 -9.52 19.45 -21.22
CA TYR A 137 -9.94 20.81 -20.90
C TYR A 137 -9.02 21.90 -21.47
N ASP A 138 -8.02 21.49 -22.29
CA ASP A 138 -7.07 22.41 -22.91
C ASP A 138 -6.54 21.85 -24.24
N ASP A 139 -7.47 21.52 -25.15
CA ASP A 139 -7.17 20.98 -26.47
C ASP A 139 -6.77 22.10 -27.43
N LEU A 140 -5.57 21.99 -28.02
CA LEU A 140 -4.97 23.00 -28.90
C LEU A 140 -4.71 22.43 -30.30
N PRO A 141 -4.61 23.29 -31.34
CA PRO A 141 -4.10 22.86 -32.63
C PRO A 141 -2.72 22.20 -32.56
N PRO A 142 -2.40 21.23 -33.43
CA PRO A 142 -1.10 20.59 -33.44
C PRO A 142 0.06 21.60 -33.52
N GLY A 143 1.00 21.51 -32.57
CA GLY A 143 2.16 22.39 -32.46
C GLY A 143 2.00 23.57 -31.52
N ASP A 144 0.77 23.89 -31.10
CA ASP A 144 0.52 24.93 -30.11
C ASP A 144 0.64 24.36 -28.69
N THR A 145 0.98 25.21 -27.71
CA THR A 145 1.11 24.84 -26.29
C THR A 145 0.55 25.95 -25.40
N ASP A 146 0.03 25.58 -24.23
CA ASP A 146 -0.44 26.52 -23.20
C ASP A 146 0.10 26.20 -21.78
N PRO A 147 1.40 26.38 -21.52
CA PRO A 147 1.99 26.06 -20.20
C PRO A 147 1.40 26.84 -19.02
N ASN A 148 0.61 27.87 -19.28
CA ASN A 148 -0.06 28.68 -18.25
C ASN A 148 -1.54 28.36 -18.10
N MET A 149 -2.08 27.41 -18.88
CA MET A 149 -3.48 27.01 -18.82
C MET A 149 -4.44 28.16 -19.06
N THR A 150 -4.12 29.09 -19.99
CA THR A 150 -4.92 30.26 -20.26
C THR A 150 -6.18 29.92 -21.05
N GLN A 151 -6.17 28.82 -21.79
CA GLN A 151 -7.27 28.31 -22.59
C GLN A 151 -8.06 27.18 -21.90
N PHE A 152 -7.65 26.79 -20.69
CA PHE A 152 -8.33 25.77 -19.91
C PHE A 152 -9.80 26.08 -19.70
N SER A 153 -10.70 25.14 -20.01
CA SER A 153 -12.14 25.32 -19.91
C SER A 153 -12.88 24.01 -19.65
N ILE A 154 -13.75 23.97 -18.63
CA ILE A 154 -14.68 22.86 -18.35
C ILE A 154 -16.04 23.07 -19.08
N ALA A 155 -16.10 23.86 -20.16
CA ALA A 155 -17.34 24.17 -20.87
C ALA A 155 -18.05 22.88 -21.37
N HIS A 156 -17.31 21.84 -21.71
CA HIS A 156 -17.87 20.56 -22.10
C HIS A 156 -18.74 19.98 -20.96
N ASP A 157 -18.23 19.98 -19.74
CA ASP A 157 -18.87 19.34 -18.59
C ASP A 157 -20.11 20.10 -18.11
N GLN A 158 -20.22 21.36 -18.42
CA GLN A 158 -21.38 22.20 -18.04
C GLN A 158 -22.70 21.72 -18.66
N ALA A 159 -22.64 21.02 -19.78
CA ALA A 159 -23.83 20.58 -20.51
C ALA A 159 -24.61 19.49 -19.72
N TYR A 160 -23.95 18.49 -19.20
CA TYR A 160 -24.58 17.34 -18.54
C TYR A 160 -23.80 16.72 -17.39
N ILE A 161 -22.45 16.76 -17.35
CA ILE A 161 -21.66 16.15 -16.28
C ILE A 161 -21.88 16.90 -14.96
N ILE A 162 -21.63 18.19 -14.94
CA ILE A 162 -21.83 19.05 -13.76
C ILE A 162 -23.29 18.98 -13.26
N PRO A 163 -24.32 19.11 -14.11
CA PRO A 163 -25.70 18.94 -13.67
C PRO A 163 -26.02 17.57 -13.05
N THR A 164 -25.45 16.49 -13.62
CA THR A 164 -25.67 15.13 -13.11
C THR A 164 -25.07 14.94 -11.73
N ILE A 165 -23.81 15.34 -11.53
CA ILE A 165 -23.14 15.26 -10.22
C ILE A 165 -23.87 16.13 -9.17
N LYS A 166 -24.30 17.34 -9.56
CA LYS A 166 -25.10 18.20 -8.65
C LYS A 166 -26.43 17.58 -8.29
N ALA A 167 -27.08 16.86 -9.18
CA ALA A 167 -28.30 16.15 -8.87
C ALA A 167 -28.07 15.01 -7.87
N ALA A 168 -26.94 14.29 -7.96
CA ALA A 168 -26.54 13.27 -6.99
C ALA A 168 -26.24 13.91 -5.62
N LEU A 169 -25.43 14.97 -5.56
CA LEU A 169 -25.10 15.71 -4.34
C LEU A 169 -26.32 16.34 -3.66
N ALA A 170 -27.34 16.76 -4.44
CA ALA A 170 -28.58 17.26 -3.88
C ALA A 170 -29.40 16.19 -3.14
N VAL A 171 -29.21 14.91 -3.48
CA VAL A 171 -29.85 13.77 -2.80
C VAL A 171 -28.97 13.27 -1.64
N ASN A 172 -27.66 13.17 -1.85
CA ASN A 172 -26.71 12.76 -0.83
C ASN A 172 -25.53 13.76 -0.76
N PRO A 173 -25.56 14.74 0.15
CA PRO A 173 -24.49 15.73 0.27
C PRO A 173 -23.19 15.15 0.89
N GLU A 174 -23.18 13.92 1.37
CA GLU A 174 -22.01 13.25 1.94
C GLU A 174 -21.15 12.52 0.88
N ILE A 175 -21.58 12.54 -0.40
CA ILE A 175 -20.82 11.92 -1.49
C ILE A 175 -19.41 12.53 -1.54
N LYS A 176 -18.42 11.65 -1.57
CA LYS A 176 -17.03 11.99 -1.84
C LYS A 176 -16.72 11.81 -3.32
N VAL A 177 -15.93 12.73 -3.86
CA VAL A 177 -15.56 12.75 -5.29
C VAL A 177 -14.04 12.56 -5.41
N LEU A 178 -13.64 11.53 -6.14
CA LEU A 178 -12.29 11.31 -6.66
C LEU A 178 -12.24 11.77 -8.10
N ALA A 179 -11.26 12.58 -8.46
CA ALA A 179 -11.06 13.02 -9.84
C ALA A 179 -9.70 12.58 -10.40
N LEU A 180 -9.66 12.13 -11.67
CA LEU A 180 -8.43 11.69 -12.31
C LEU A 180 -8.52 11.71 -13.85
N PRO A 181 -7.41 11.95 -14.56
CA PRO A 181 -7.36 11.89 -16.01
C PRO A 181 -7.00 10.50 -16.55
N TRP A 182 -7.47 10.15 -17.74
CA TRP A 182 -6.95 9.08 -18.59
C TRP A 182 -5.76 9.57 -19.42
N SER A 183 -5.75 10.83 -19.75
CA SER A 183 -4.66 11.50 -20.45
C SER A 183 -4.68 13.01 -20.19
N PRO A 184 -3.53 13.64 -20.08
CA PRO A 184 -3.42 15.09 -20.19
C PRO A 184 -3.67 15.53 -21.65
N PRO A 185 -3.76 16.86 -21.91
CA PRO A 185 -3.81 17.41 -23.25
C PRO A 185 -2.69 16.89 -24.17
N ALA A 186 -3.03 16.64 -25.44
CA ALA A 186 -2.13 16.02 -26.42
C ALA A 186 -0.77 16.74 -26.56
N TRP A 187 -0.77 18.05 -26.44
CA TRP A 187 0.45 18.88 -26.57
C TRP A 187 1.44 18.69 -25.40
N MET A 188 1.02 18.12 -24.27
CA MET A 188 1.91 17.79 -23.14
C MET A 188 2.64 16.46 -23.34
N LYS A 189 2.22 15.64 -24.32
CA LYS A 189 2.66 14.26 -24.46
C LYS A 189 3.68 14.04 -25.56
N THR A 190 4.53 13.04 -25.39
CA THR A 190 5.53 12.64 -26.38
C THR A 190 4.90 12.15 -27.69
N SER A 191 3.68 11.61 -27.63
CA SER A 191 2.92 11.16 -28.80
C SER A 191 2.25 12.27 -29.57
N GLY A 192 2.07 13.47 -28.99
CA GLY A 192 1.24 14.54 -29.56
C GLY A 192 -0.22 14.14 -29.69
N SER A 193 -0.70 13.15 -28.93
CA SER A 193 -2.04 12.58 -28.95
C SER A 193 -2.51 12.34 -27.52
N THR A 194 -3.83 12.37 -27.28
CA THR A 194 -4.41 11.89 -26.01
C THR A 194 -4.22 10.40 -25.83
N ASN A 195 -4.06 9.63 -26.93
CA ASN A 195 -3.92 8.19 -26.91
C ASN A 195 -2.44 7.78 -26.87
N GLY A 196 -2.05 6.95 -25.90
CA GLY A 196 -0.69 6.44 -25.71
C GLY A 196 0.36 7.53 -25.45
N GLY A 197 1.63 7.12 -25.35
CA GLY A 197 2.77 8.01 -25.09
C GLY A 197 2.93 8.40 -23.61
N THR A 198 3.99 9.13 -23.34
CA THR A 198 4.36 9.60 -21.98
C THR A 198 4.22 11.11 -21.86
N LEU A 199 4.21 11.61 -20.63
CA LEU A 199 4.24 13.05 -20.35
C LEU A 199 5.65 13.63 -20.58
N ASN A 200 5.77 14.71 -21.33
CA ASN A 200 7.02 15.46 -21.40
C ASN A 200 7.30 16.14 -20.07
N MET A 201 8.48 15.93 -19.50
CA MET A 201 8.87 16.47 -18.20
C MET A 201 8.77 18.01 -18.11
N GLU A 202 8.99 18.71 -19.20
CA GLU A 202 8.86 20.18 -19.28
C GLU A 202 7.43 20.66 -18.95
N TYR A 203 6.41 19.79 -19.12
CA TYR A 203 5.01 20.10 -18.85
C TYR A 203 4.49 19.63 -17.49
N PHE A 204 5.33 19.08 -16.62
CA PHE A 204 4.92 18.70 -15.25
C PHE A 204 4.28 19.88 -14.49
N SER A 205 4.88 21.07 -14.62
CA SER A 205 4.30 22.30 -14.04
C SER A 205 2.95 22.66 -14.66
N ALA A 206 2.79 22.45 -15.97
CA ALA A 206 1.54 22.72 -16.67
C ALA A 206 0.45 21.74 -16.24
N LEU A 207 0.77 20.45 -16.15
CA LEU A 207 -0.18 19.45 -15.68
C LEU A 207 -0.61 19.70 -14.21
N SER A 208 0.27 20.13 -13.33
CA SER A 208 -0.14 20.50 -11.96
C SER A 208 -1.12 21.67 -11.93
N LYS A 209 -0.96 22.67 -12.82
CA LYS A 209 -1.92 23.78 -12.98
C LYS A 209 -3.25 23.28 -13.54
N TYR A 210 -3.23 22.29 -14.44
CA TYR A 210 -4.43 21.67 -15.00
C TYR A 210 -5.29 21.04 -13.89
N PHE A 211 -4.68 20.27 -12.97
CA PHE A 211 -5.37 19.74 -11.79
C PHE A 211 -5.96 20.85 -10.91
N VAL A 212 -5.16 21.86 -10.58
CA VAL A 212 -5.61 22.98 -9.74
C VAL A 212 -6.79 23.70 -10.36
N LYS A 213 -6.75 23.99 -11.67
CA LYS A 213 -7.85 24.65 -12.38
C LYS A 213 -9.11 23.81 -12.45
N PHE A 214 -8.97 22.48 -12.65
CA PHE A 214 -10.10 21.56 -12.61
C PHE A 214 -10.79 21.59 -11.23
N ILE A 215 -10.03 21.43 -10.16
CA ILE A 215 -10.54 21.47 -8.79
C ILE A 215 -11.28 22.77 -8.54
N GLN A 216 -10.66 23.91 -8.85
CA GLN A 216 -11.27 25.24 -8.68
C GLN A 216 -12.57 25.39 -9.47
N ALA A 217 -12.60 24.89 -10.70
CA ALA A 217 -13.77 24.99 -11.56
C ALA A 217 -14.94 24.14 -11.06
N TYR A 218 -14.66 22.93 -10.54
CA TYR A 218 -15.68 22.05 -9.96
C TYR A 218 -16.18 22.59 -8.62
N GLU A 219 -15.30 23.05 -7.75
CA GLU A 219 -15.67 23.70 -6.48
C GLU A 219 -16.51 24.97 -6.72
N ALA A 220 -16.18 25.77 -7.73
CA ALA A 220 -16.98 26.94 -8.12
C ALA A 220 -18.40 26.56 -8.58
N ASN A 221 -18.62 25.32 -9.00
CA ASN A 221 -19.92 24.76 -9.34
C ASN A 221 -20.62 24.07 -8.15
N GLY A 222 -19.99 24.08 -6.95
CA GLY A 222 -20.51 23.45 -5.73
C GLY A 222 -20.25 21.94 -5.66
N ILE A 223 -19.28 21.43 -6.42
CA ILE A 223 -18.87 20.04 -6.41
C ILE A 223 -17.52 19.93 -5.69
N PRO A 224 -17.45 19.40 -4.45
CA PRO A 224 -16.20 19.21 -3.75
C PRO A 224 -15.37 18.11 -4.41
N ILE A 225 -14.06 18.34 -4.57
CA ILE A 225 -13.11 17.30 -4.98
C ILE A 225 -12.36 16.86 -3.72
N ASN A 226 -12.65 15.65 -3.23
CA ASN A 226 -12.08 15.11 -2.00
C ASN A 226 -10.72 14.46 -2.25
N TYR A 227 -10.57 13.83 -3.42
CA TYR A 227 -9.37 13.09 -3.81
C TYR A 227 -9.03 13.33 -5.28
N VAL A 228 -7.76 13.18 -5.61
CA VAL A 228 -7.27 13.10 -6.98
C VAL A 228 -6.33 11.92 -7.13
N ALA A 229 -6.30 11.30 -8.30
CA ALA A 229 -5.23 10.39 -8.69
C ALA A 229 -4.49 10.96 -9.91
N VAL A 230 -3.20 10.67 -10.02
CA VAL A 230 -2.36 11.31 -11.05
C VAL A 230 -2.74 10.86 -12.44
N GLN A 231 -2.96 9.55 -12.60
CA GLN A 231 -3.20 8.92 -13.89
C GLN A 231 -4.02 7.63 -13.70
N ASN A 232 -5.03 7.44 -14.57
CA ASN A 232 -5.68 6.14 -14.69
C ASN A 232 -4.72 5.14 -15.35
N GLU A 233 -4.54 3.99 -14.72
CA GLU A 233 -3.77 2.84 -15.23
C GLU A 233 -2.41 3.24 -15.83
N PRO A 234 -1.46 3.74 -15.04
CA PRO A 234 -0.22 4.34 -15.54
C PRO A 234 0.68 3.36 -16.31
N LEU A 235 0.46 2.05 -16.21
CA LEU A 235 1.20 1.04 -16.97
C LEU A 235 0.46 0.55 -18.22
N TYR A 236 -0.74 1.06 -18.48
CA TYR A 236 -1.53 0.67 -19.64
C TYR A 236 -1.45 1.73 -20.74
N GLU A 237 -1.16 1.29 -21.97
CA GLU A 237 -1.05 2.17 -23.14
C GLU A 237 -1.79 1.57 -24.32
N THR A 238 -2.63 2.36 -24.98
CA THR A 238 -3.32 1.97 -26.19
C THR A 238 -3.41 3.15 -27.18
N SER A 239 -3.47 2.83 -28.47
CA SER A 239 -3.81 3.81 -29.51
C SER A 239 -5.32 4.01 -29.70
N GLY A 240 -6.15 3.23 -28.97
CA GLY A 240 -7.60 3.19 -29.16
C GLY A 240 -8.35 4.36 -28.50
N TYR A 241 -7.96 4.73 -27.29
CA TYR A 241 -8.61 5.77 -26.49
C TYR A 241 -7.59 6.50 -25.60
N PRO A 242 -7.99 7.55 -24.87
CA PRO A 242 -7.05 8.29 -24.02
C PRO A 242 -6.37 7.40 -23.01
N THR A 243 -5.05 7.35 -23.03
CA THR A 243 -4.17 6.68 -22.07
C THR A 243 -2.82 7.37 -22.03
N MET A 244 -2.08 7.20 -20.95
CA MET A 244 -0.71 7.68 -20.84
C MET A 244 0.12 6.73 -19.99
N PHE A 245 1.28 6.31 -20.52
CA PHE A 245 2.24 5.54 -19.73
C PHE A 245 3.00 6.45 -18.77
N MET A 246 3.11 6.04 -17.51
CA MET A 246 3.83 6.77 -16.47
C MET A 246 4.54 5.77 -15.54
N THR A 247 5.83 6.00 -15.29
CA THR A 247 6.61 5.17 -14.36
C THR A 247 6.37 5.58 -12.89
N PRO A 248 6.69 4.73 -11.90
CA PRO A 248 6.63 5.12 -10.48
C PRO A 248 7.53 6.32 -10.18
N LEU A 249 8.65 6.44 -10.88
CA LEU A 249 9.58 7.58 -10.73
C LEU A 249 8.97 8.87 -11.25
N ASP A 250 8.32 8.84 -12.42
CA ASP A 250 7.69 10.02 -13.01
C ASP A 250 6.48 10.47 -12.19
N GLU A 251 5.63 9.53 -11.76
CA GLU A 251 4.51 9.81 -10.88
C GLU A 251 4.99 10.39 -9.55
N GLY A 252 5.99 9.79 -8.93
CA GLY A 252 6.59 10.26 -7.70
C GLY A 252 7.19 11.67 -7.82
N ASN A 253 7.93 11.94 -8.90
CA ASN A 253 8.47 13.26 -9.20
C ASN A 253 7.36 14.30 -9.43
N PHE A 254 6.31 13.91 -10.15
CA PHE A 254 5.16 14.79 -10.37
C PHE A 254 4.43 15.12 -9.07
N ILE A 255 4.18 14.11 -8.22
CA ILE A 255 3.54 14.30 -6.92
C ILE A 255 4.39 15.19 -6.01
N SER A 256 5.67 14.83 -5.80
CA SER A 256 6.49 15.48 -4.76
C SER A 256 6.92 16.88 -5.13
N ARG A 257 7.17 17.16 -6.41
CA ARG A 257 7.75 18.44 -6.87
C ARG A 257 6.74 19.40 -7.47
N TYR A 258 5.58 18.92 -7.94
CA TYR A 258 4.63 19.76 -8.66
C TYR A 258 3.22 19.70 -8.06
N LEU A 259 2.52 18.56 -8.10
CA LEU A 259 1.12 18.47 -7.71
C LEU A 259 0.92 18.68 -6.21
N GLY A 260 1.67 17.96 -5.36
CA GLY A 260 1.55 18.08 -3.90
C GLY A 260 1.79 19.52 -3.40
N PRO A 261 2.92 20.16 -3.76
CA PRO A 261 3.14 21.56 -3.43
C PRO A 261 2.08 22.53 -4.00
N ALA A 262 1.56 22.28 -5.21
CA ALA A 262 0.53 23.12 -5.82
C ALA A 262 -0.79 23.05 -5.04
N LEU A 263 -1.24 21.88 -4.63
CA LEU A 263 -2.45 21.69 -3.83
C LEU A 263 -2.29 22.27 -2.42
N MET A 264 -1.14 22.11 -1.79
CA MET A 264 -0.86 22.76 -0.49
C MET A 264 -0.87 24.28 -0.57
N THR A 265 -0.26 24.86 -1.61
CA THR A 265 -0.22 26.32 -1.81
C THR A 265 -1.62 26.89 -2.00
N GLN A 266 -2.50 26.18 -2.69
CA GLN A 266 -3.89 26.55 -2.88
C GLN A 266 -4.62 26.67 -1.55
N ARG A 267 -4.41 25.71 -0.64
CA ARG A 267 -4.96 25.73 0.70
C ARG A 267 -4.56 26.98 1.50
N PHE A 268 -3.29 27.40 1.43
CA PHE A 268 -2.80 28.59 2.14
C PHE A 268 -3.36 29.90 1.58
N ARG A 269 -3.69 29.96 0.28
CA ARG A 269 -4.28 31.15 -0.35
C ARG A 269 -5.74 31.37 0.04
N ASN A 270 -6.50 30.30 0.26
CA ASN A 270 -7.92 30.38 0.57
C ASN A 270 -8.21 30.65 2.06
N GLN A 271 -7.29 30.32 2.98
CA GLN A 271 -7.54 30.39 4.41
C GLN A 271 -6.87 31.56 5.16
N GLY A 272 -6.00 32.38 4.51
CA GLY A 272 -5.21 33.36 5.27
C GLY A 272 -4.34 32.69 6.36
N TRP A 273 -3.40 33.44 6.95
CA TRP A 273 -2.41 32.92 7.90
C TRP A 273 -2.93 32.46 9.28
N ASN A 274 -4.26 32.31 9.49
CA ASN A 274 -4.85 31.84 10.74
C ASN A 274 -5.21 30.37 10.71
N PHE A 275 -4.35 29.57 11.30
CA PHE A 275 -4.45 28.12 11.40
C PHE A 275 -5.40 27.72 12.57
N ASP A 276 -6.71 27.72 12.36
CA ASP A 276 -7.65 27.06 13.27
C ASP A 276 -8.34 25.88 12.58
N ARG A 277 -7.77 24.68 12.78
CA ARG A 277 -8.30 23.42 12.22
C ARG A 277 -9.65 22.99 12.78
N GLN A 278 -10.12 23.62 13.86
CA GLN A 278 -11.38 23.23 14.50
C GLN A 278 -12.62 23.85 13.83
N ASN A 279 -12.41 24.85 12.95
CA ASN A 279 -13.51 25.55 12.27
C ASN A 279 -13.41 25.50 10.73
N ALA A 280 -12.58 24.62 10.15
CA ALA A 280 -12.52 24.46 8.69
C ALA A 280 -13.82 23.84 8.17
N SER A 281 -14.45 24.52 7.21
CA SER A 281 -15.58 23.95 6.48
C SER A 281 -15.16 22.67 5.76
N PRO A 282 -16.02 21.66 5.61
CA PRO A 282 -15.74 20.47 4.77
C PRO A 282 -15.30 20.81 3.34
N THR A 283 -15.64 21.99 2.83
CA THR A 283 -15.25 22.51 1.51
C THR A 283 -13.82 23.07 1.44
N ASP A 284 -13.13 23.23 2.57
CA ASP A 284 -11.78 23.82 2.65
C ASP A 284 -10.64 22.78 2.74
N ALA A 285 -10.94 21.51 2.63
CA ALA A 285 -9.96 20.43 2.70
C ALA A 285 -9.14 20.36 1.39
N THR A 286 -7.81 20.25 1.49
CA THR A 286 -6.95 19.94 0.34
C THR A 286 -7.27 18.52 -0.13
N PRO A 287 -7.54 18.29 -1.43
CA PRO A 287 -7.75 16.94 -1.95
C PRO A 287 -6.59 16.01 -1.61
N GLY A 288 -6.91 14.78 -1.19
CA GLY A 288 -5.91 13.74 -0.99
C GLY A 288 -5.41 13.20 -2.34
N ILE A 289 -4.13 12.87 -2.45
CA ILE A 289 -3.57 12.29 -3.68
C ILE A 289 -3.50 10.78 -3.51
N PHE A 290 -4.04 10.02 -4.47
CA PHE A 290 -3.85 8.57 -4.58
C PHE A 290 -2.72 8.28 -5.55
N GLY A 291 -1.87 7.33 -5.19
CA GLY A 291 -0.85 6.80 -6.07
C GLY A 291 -1.30 5.52 -6.76
N TYR A 292 -0.75 5.23 -7.91
CA TYR A 292 -0.88 4.03 -8.72
C TYR A 292 -2.18 3.97 -9.54
N GLU A 293 -3.34 3.68 -8.96
CA GLU A 293 -4.64 3.60 -9.68
C GLU A 293 -4.63 2.55 -10.81
N HIS A 294 -4.19 1.31 -10.52
CA HIS A 294 -4.07 0.20 -11.49
C HIS A 294 -4.23 -1.17 -10.82
N ASN A 295 -4.04 -2.26 -11.58
CA ASN A 295 -4.32 -3.63 -11.21
C ASN A 295 -3.45 -4.17 -10.04
N TRP A 296 -3.91 -5.25 -9.40
CA TRP A 296 -3.20 -5.92 -8.32
C TRP A 296 -1.92 -6.67 -8.75
N ASP A 297 -1.67 -6.83 -10.05
CA ASP A 297 -0.53 -7.60 -10.57
C ASP A 297 0.84 -6.90 -10.41
N ASN A 298 0.85 -5.61 -10.03
CA ASN A 298 2.10 -4.89 -9.81
C ASN A 298 2.09 -4.08 -8.50
N PRO A 299 2.09 -4.74 -7.33
CA PRO A 299 2.15 -4.04 -6.03
C PRO A 299 3.47 -3.29 -5.79
N LEU A 300 4.52 -3.59 -6.55
CA LEU A 300 5.80 -2.88 -6.46
C LEU A 300 5.68 -1.40 -6.87
N TYR A 301 4.81 -1.06 -7.80
CA TYR A 301 4.62 0.32 -8.22
C TYR A 301 4.18 1.23 -7.06
N PRO A 302 3.02 0.98 -6.40
CA PRO A 302 2.62 1.80 -5.26
C PRO A 302 3.61 1.73 -4.10
N GLU A 303 4.28 0.61 -3.92
CA GLU A 303 5.29 0.44 -2.89
C GLU A 303 6.49 1.38 -3.10
N LEU A 304 6.98 1.54 -4.34
CA LEU A 304 8.03 2.50 -4.69
C LEU A 304 7.61 3.96 -4.41
N LEU A 305 6.35 4.31 -4.62
CA LEU A 305 5.83 5.62 -4.25
C LEU A 305 5.83 5.82 -2.73
N LEU A 306 5.41 4.82 -1.97
CA LEU A 306 5.30 4.88 -0.51
C LEU A 306 6.67 4.87 0.19
N ARG A 307 7.67 4.19 -0.37
CA ARG A 307 9.06 4.22 0.11
C ARG A 307 9.71 5.59 -0.08
N ASN A 308 9.33 6.32 -1.11
CA ASN A 308 9.93 7.60 -1.38
C ASN A 308 9.51 8.65 -0.33
N SER A 309 10.46 9.05 0.52
CA SER A 309 10.24 10.02 1.60
C SER A 309 9.81 11.41 1.13
N GLU A 310 10.06 11.76 -0.14
CA GLU A 310 9.60 13.02 -0.74
C GLU A 310 8.15 12.90 -1.24
N VAL A 311 7.69 11.72 -1.62
CA VAL A 311 6.34 11.45 -2.17
C VAL A 311 5.33 11.16 -1.07
N ARG A 312 5.68 10.24 -0.15
CA ARG A 312 4.79 9.74 0.91
C ARG A 312 4.04 10.82 1.70
N PRO A 313 4.62 11.99 2.05
CA PRO A 313 3.90 13.05 2.79
C PRO A 313 2.70 13.64 2.05
N PHE A 314 2.63 13.49 0.73
CA PHE A 314 1.55 14.00 -0.11
C PHE A 314 0.47 12.96 -0.38
N LEU A 315 0.76 11.66 -0.20
CA LEU A 315 -0.19 10.59 -0.49
C LEU A 315 -1.26 10.48 0.60
N ALA A 316 -2.52 10.42 0.18
CA ALA A 316 -3.63 9.99 1.03
C ALA A 316 -3.73 8.46 1.11
N GLY A 317 -3.14 7.75 0.17
CA GLY A 317 -3.07 6.32 0.07
C GLY A 317 -2.77 5.86 -1.35
N VAL A 318 -2.99 4.57 -1.60
CA VAL A 318 -2.82 3.95 -2.91
C VAL A 318 -4.10 3.24 -3.33
N SER A 319 -4.30 3.06 -4.63
CA SER A 319 -5.53 2.51 -5.15
C SER A 319 -5.31 1.42 -6.20
N PHE A 320 -6.27 0.51 -6.26
CA PHE A 320 -6.19 -0.68 -7.08
C PHE A 320 -7.43 -0.88 -7.95
N HIS A 321 -7.24 -1.62 -9.07
CA HIS A 321 -8.24 -2.15 -9.99
C HIS A 321 -8.21 -3.67 -10.00
N CYS A 322 -9.29 -4.31 -10.51
CA CYS A 322 -9.51 -5.75 -10.40
C CYS A 322 -9.05 -6.60 -11.60
N TYR A 323 -8.57 -5.99 -12.68
CA TYR A 323 -8.46 -6.70 -13.97
C TYR A 323 -7.28 -7.68 -14.08
N ALA A 324 -6.31 -7.63 -13.16
CA ALA A 324 -5.20 -8.56 -13.11
C ALA A 324 -4.61 -8.65 -11.69
N GLY A 325 -3.99 -9.80 -11.39
CA GLY A 325 -3.34 -10.04 -10.09
C GLY A 325 -4.27 -10.61 -9.03
N SER A 326 -3.85 -10.52 -7.77
CA SER A 326 -4.56 -11.02 -6.60
C SER A 326 -4.74 -9.91 -5.57
N VAL A 327 -5.98 -9.73 -5.12
CA VAL A 327 -6.30 -8.75 -4.08
C VAL A 327 -5.54 -9.03 -2.78
N ALA A 328 -5.48 -10.31 -2.38
CA ALA A 328 -4.81 -10.71 -1.15
C ALA A 328 -3.31 -10.42 -1.20
N ASP A 329 -2.65 -10.70 -2.33
CA ASP A 329 -1.22 -10.48 -2.47
C ASP A 329 -0.88 -8.98 -2.50
N ALA A 330 -1.60 -8.18 -3.28
CA ALA A 330 -1.28 -6.78 -3.46
C ALA A 330 -1.68 -5.91 -2.25
N GLN A 331 -2.93 -6.00 -1.79
CA GLN A 331 -3.41 -5.12 -0.73
C GLN A 331 -2.80 -5.47 0.62
N ASN A 332 -2.60 -6.76 0.92
CA ASN A 332 -1.91 -7.18 2.14
C ASN A 332 -0.43 -6.78 2.12
N ALA A 333 0.25 -6.90 0.97
CA ALA A 333 1.64 -6.44 0.85
C ALA A 333 1.74 -4.95 1.24
N ILE A 334 0.90 -4.08 0.67
CA ILE A 334 0.89 -2.66 1.01
C ILE A 334 0.54 -2.43 2.48
N HIS A 335 -0.47 -3.14 3.01
CA HIS A 335 -0.87 -2.97 4.40
C HIS A 335 0.25 -3.36 5.38
N TYR A 336 0.95 -4.46 5.13
CA TYR A 336 2.00 -4.94 6.03
C TYR A 336 3.31 -4.16 5.88
N LEU A 337 3.68 -3.77 4.64
CA LEU A 337 4.87 -2.96 4.36
C LEU A 337 4.74 -1.52 4.88
N HIS A 338 3.55 -0.96 4.75
CA HIS A 338 3.26 0.43 5.10
C HIS A 338 2.06 0.53 6.04
N PRO A 339 2.17 0.03 7.30
CA PRO A 339 1.06 0.03 8.25
C PRO A 339 0.48 1.43 8.44
N GLY A 340 -0.83 1.54 8.27
CA GLY A 340 -1.55 2.81 8.36
C GLY A 340 -1.67 3.57 7.04
N THR A 341 -1.12 3.06 5.93
CA THR A 341 -1.43 3.59 4.60
C THR A 341 -2.83 3.16 4.19
N PRO A 342 -3.75 4.08 3.88
CA PRO A 342 -5.05 3.74 3.35
C PRO A 342 -4.96 3.08 1.97
N ILE A 343 -5.79 2.05 1.76
CA ILE A 343 -5.89 1.33 0.49
C ILE A 343 -7.29 1.55 -0.08
N TRP A 344 -7.37 1.74 -1.38
CA TRP A 344 -8.59 2.05 -2.10
C TRP A 344 -8.83 1.03 -3.21
N PHE A 345 -10.09 0.71 -3.46
CA PHE A 345 -10.52 -0.12 -4.57
C PHE A 345 -11.41 0.72 -5.49
N ASN A 346 -10.83 1.25 -6.57
CA ASN A 346 -11.41 2.36 -7.32
C ASN A 346 -11.99 1.96 -8.67
N GLU A 347 -11.74 0.74 -9.16
CA GLU A 347 -12.33 0.29 -10.41
C GLU A 347 -12.43 -1.22 -10.51
N CYS A 348 -13.61 -1.69 -10.91
CA CYS A 348 -13.92 -2.99 -11.47
C CYS A 348 -15.17 -2.86 -12.33
N THR A 349 -15.34 -3.67 -13.35
CA THR A 349 -16.55 -3.63 -14.19
C THR A 349 -17.18 -5.02 -14.31
N GLY A 350 -18.48 -5.08 -14.16
CA GLY A 350 -19.27 -6.15 -14.75
C GLY A 350 -19.42 -5.94 -16.26
N GLY A 351 -19.87 -6.96 -16.97
CA GLY A 351 -20.00 -6.85 -18.41
C GLY A 351 -20.85 -7.92 -19.05
N TYR A 352 -21.14 -7.69 -20.33
CA TYR A 352 -21.90 -8.63 -21.15
C TYR A 352 -21.10 -9.88 -21.55
N TYR A 353 -19.79 -9.90 -21.30
CA TYR A 353 -18.94 -11.09 -21.37
C TYR A 353 -19.38 -12.19 -20.38
N ALA A 354 -20.07 -11.82 -19.31
CA ALA A 354 -20.68 -12.69 -18.31
C ALA A 354 -22.15 -12.24 -18.07
N PRO A 355 -23.09 -12.53 -18.97
CA PRO A 355 -24.45 -11.98 -18.89
C PRO A 355 -25.31 -12.64 -17.81
N ASP A 356 -24.90 -13.78 -17.26
CA ASP A 356 -25.69 -14.52 -16.26
C ASP A 356 -25.69 -13.78 -14.92
N PHE A 357 -26.90 -13.45 -14.44
CA PHE A 357 -27.11 -12.72 -13.19
C PHE A 357 -26.53 -13.49 -12.00
N ALA A 358 -26.70 -14.80 -11.95
CA ALA A 358 -26.28 -15.63 -10.82
C ALA A 358 -24.75 -15.63 -10.65
N THR A 359 -24.03 -15.89 -11.76
CA THR A 359 -22.56 -15.91 -11.76
C THR A 359 -21.98 -14.54 -11.41
N ASN A 360 -22.54 -13.44 -11.95
CA ASN A 360 -22.08 -12.10 -11.61
C ASN A 360 -22.38 -11.73 -10.17
N LEU A 361 -23.55 -12.10 -9.64
CA LEU A 361 -23.89 -11.84 -8.25
C LEU A 361 -22.87 -12.47 -7.31
N GLU A 362 -22.53 -13.74 -7.53
CA GLU A 362 -21.57 -14.48 -6.73
C GLU A 362 -20.18 -13.87 -6.85
N ASN A 363 -19.63 -13.78 -8.07
CA ASN A 363 -18.27 -13.30 -8.32
C ASN A 363 -18.03 -11.87 -7.81
N MET A 364 -18.98 -10.95 -8.04
CA MET A 364 -18.82 -9.57 -7.61
C MET A 364 -18.98 -9.39 -6.09
N VAL A 365 -19.85 -10.18 -5.43
CA VAL A 365 -19.94 -10.10 -3.97
C VAL A 365 -18.72 -10.72 -3.32
N GLU A 366 -18.20 -11.83 -3.84
CA GLU A 366 -16.95 -12.44 -3.37
C GLU A 366 -15.77 -11.50 -3.61
N GLY A 367 -15.48 -11.19 -4.88
CA GLY A 367 -14.26 -10.44 -5.28
C GLY A 367 -14.32 -8.96 -4.97
N ASP A 368 -15.41 -8.26 -5.39
CA ASP A 368 -15.43 -6.80 -5.34
C ASP A 368 -15.95 -6.24 -4.01
N VAL A 369 -16.58 -7.07 -3.16
CA VAL A 369 -17.09 -6.66 -1.85
C VAL A 369 -16.34 -7.34 -0.71
N ILE A 370 -16.43 -8.67 -0.59
CA ILE A 370 -15.90 -9.39 0.57
C ILE A 370 -14.37 -9.37 0.55
N ASP A 371 -13.75 -9.81 -0.55
CA ASP A 371 -12.30 -9.93 -0.62
C ASP A 371 -11.59 -8.59 -0.53
N VAL A 372 -12.01 -7.59 -1.30
CA VAL A 372 -11.34 -6.27 -1.26
C VAL A 372 -11.45 -5.62 0.11
N LEU A 373 -12.60 -5.76 0.79
CA LEU A 373 -12.82 -5.15 2.10
C LEU A 373 -12.12 -5.94 3.21
N ARG A 374 -12.06 -7.27 3.12
CA ARG A 374 -11.29 -8.09 4.07
C ARG A 374 -9.78 -7.87 3.91
N ASN A 375 -9.33 -7.48 2.73
CA ASN A 375 -7.94 -7.12 2.42
C ASN A 375 -7.70 -5.59 2.42
N TRP A 376 -8.31 -4.86 3.36
CA TRP A 376 -7.99 -3.48 3.75
C TRP A 376 -8.53 -2.35 2.87
N ALA A 377 -9.25 -2.62 1.78
CA ALA A 377 -9.86 -1.54 1.00
C ALA A 377 -10.83 -0.70 1.85
N LYS A 378 -10.83 0.61 1.63
CA LYS A 378 -11.68 1.58 2.32
C LYS A 378 -12.92 1.98 1.53
N ASN A 379 -13.04 1.51 0.30
CA ASN A 379 -14.18 1.76 -0.57
C ASN A 379 -14.42 0.58 -1.51
N VAL A 380 -15.55 0.61 -2.18
CA VAL A 380 -15.86 -0.23 -3.34
C VAL A 380 -16.40 0.68 -4.42
N THR A 381 -15.69 0.79 -5.55
CA THR A 381 -16.10 1.67 -6.65
C THR A 381 -16.01 0.91 -7.97
N LEU A 382 -17.16 0.81 -8.65
CA LEU A 382 -17.26 0.19 -9.98
C LEU A 382 -16.96 1.22 -11.07
N TRP A 383 -16.69 0.73 -12.31
CA TRP A 383 -16.33 1.60 -13.41
C TRP A 383 -17.49 2.50 -13.84
N ASN A 384 -18.65 1.96 -14.14
CA ASN A 384 -19.72 2.76 -14.73
C ASN A 384 -20.98 2.84 -13.88
N MET A 385 -21.50 4.07 -13.69
CA MET A 385 -22.81 4.29 -13.08
C MET A 385 -23.92 3.79 -13.98
N ASP A 386 -23.89 4.16 -15.24
CA ASP A 386 -24.85 3.71 -16.24
C ASP A 386 -24.25 3.64 -17.65
N LEU A 387 -24.78 2.76 -18.47
CA LEU A 387 -24.51 2.63 -19.90
C LEU A 387 -25.81 2.31 -20.62
N ASN A 388 -25.83 2.44 -21.96
CA ASN A 388 -26.97 2.02 -22.72
C ASN A 388 -27.02 0.47 -22.91
N GLN A 389 -28.05 -0.04 -23.51
CA GLN A 389 -28.29 -1.47 -23.77
C GLN A 389 -27.20 -2.13 -24.66
N ASN A 390 -26.31 -1.36 -25.26
CA ASN A 390 -25.20 -1.82 -26.10
C ASN A 390 -23.83 -1.63 -25.41
N GLY A 391 -23.78 -1.33 -24.11
CA GLY A 391 -22.53 -1.07 -23.39
C GLY A 391 -21.86 0.27 -23.70
N GLY A 392 -22.58 1.22 -24.28
CA GLY A 392 -22.03 2.53 -24.67
C GLY A 392 -22.91 3.71 -24.22
N PRO A 393 -22.66 4.89 -24.83
CA PRO A 393 -21.73 5.24 -25.91
C PRO A 393 -20.26 5.02 -25.55
N THR A 394 -19.42 4.71 -26.57
CA THR A 394 -17.98 4.57 -26.44
C THR A 394 -17.26 5.36 -27.52
N VAL A 395 -16.02 5.81 -27.26
CA VAL A 395 -15.12 6.21 -28.33
C VAL A 395 -14.69 5.00 -29.15
N GLN A 396 -14.08 5.22 -30.30
CA GLN A 396 -13.58 4.14 -31.15
C GLN A 396 -12.59 3.27 -30.35
N ASN A 397 -12.81 1.96 -30.33
CA ASN A 397 -12.05 0.97 -29.57
C ASN A 397 -12.14 1.10 -28.01
N GLY A 398 -13.14 1.81 -27.50
CA GLY A 398 -13.47 1.76 -26.07
C GLY A 398 -14.17 0.45 -25.70
N CYS A 399 -14.50 0.29 -24.42
CA CYS A 399 -15.18 -0.91 -23.91
C CYS A 399 -16.56 -1.07 -24.57
N THR A 400 -16.80 -2.19 -25.24
CA THR A 400 -18.07 -2.47 -25.92
C THR A 400 -18.92 -3.52 -25.22
N ASP A 401 -18.38 -4.15 -24.19
CA ASP A 401 -19.04 -5.20 -23.40
C ASP A 401 -19.10 -4.87 -21.90
N CYS A 402 -18.72 -3.65 -21.50
CA CYS A 402 -18.90 -3.13 -20.15
C CYS A 402 -20.38 -2.93 -19.82
N ARG A 403 -20.73 -3.05 -18.54
CA ARG A 403 -22.08 -2.83 -18.03
C ARG A 403 -22.04 -1.84 -16.85
N GLY A 404 -23.03 -0.97 -16.74
CA GLY A 404 -23.19 -0.04 -15.64
C GLY A 404 -23.95 -0.63 -14.45
N VAL A 405 -24.02 0.12 -13.37
CA VAL A 405 -24.89 -0.19 -12.21
C VAL A 405 -26.35 -0.26 -12.67
N VAL A 406 -26.72 0.58 -13.61
CA VAL A 406 -28.00 0.53 -14.31
C VAL A 406 -27.79 0.60 -15.82
N THR A 407 -28.75 0.07 -16.58
CA THR A 407 -28.82 0.25 -18.04
C THR A 407 -29.91 1.27 -18.37
N ILE A 408 -29.57 2.27 -19.17
CA ILE A 408 -30.53 3.23 -19.74
C ILE A 408 -30.82 2.77 -21.17
N ASP A 409 -31.88 2.01 -21.35
CA ASP A 409 -32.29 1.52 -22.68
C ASP A 409 -32.90 2.64 -23.53
N THR A 410 -32.15 3.09 -24.52
CA THR A 410 -32.49 4.17 -25.45
C THR A 410 -33.25 3.66 -26.72
N SER A 411 -33.53 2.39 -26.81
CA SER A 411 -34.30 1.84 -27.91
C SER A 411 -35.78 2.23 -27.85
N THR A 412 -36.24 2.71 -26.69
CA THR A 412 -37.59 3.20 -26.46
C THR A 412 -37.63 4.71 -26.26
N THR A 413 -38.79 5.34 -26.48
CA THR A 413 -38.99 6.79 -26.19
C THR A 413 -40.25 6.97 -25.34
N PRO A 414 -40.18 7.43 -24.08
CA PRO A 414 -38.94 7.74 -23.35
C PRO A 414 -38.09 6.51 -23.12
N ALA A 415 -36.78 6.68 -22.87
CA ALA A 415 -35.88 5.61 -22.49
C ALA A 415 -36.34 4.91 -21.19
N THR A 416 -35.97 3.65 -21.01
CA THR A 416 -36.27 2.88 -19.78
C THR A 416 -35.02 2.64 -18.98
N ILE A 417 -35.19 2.46 -17.67
CA ILE A 417 -34.10 2.21 -16.74
C ILE A 417 -34.22 0.81 -16.20
N GLU A 418 -33.17 0.01 -16.35
CA GLU A 418 -33.05 -1.35 -15.82
C GLU A 418 -31.93 -1.40 -14.76
N ARG A 419 -32.19 -2.08 -13.64
CA ARG A 419 -31.19 -2.28 -12.58
C ARG A 419 -30.41 -3.55 -12.86
N ASN A 420 -29.12 -3.43 -13.07
CA ASN A 420 -28.23 -4.56 -13.30
C ASN A 420 -27.84 -5.25 -11.98
N VAL A 421 -27.13 -6.37 -12.08
CA VAL A 421 -26.66 -7.11 -10.89
C VAL A 421 -25.80 -6.23 -9.99
N GLU A 422 -25.00 -5.33 -10.55
CA GLU A 422 -24.18 -4.33 -9.89
C GLU A 422 -24.96 -3.45 -8.90
N TYR A 423 -26.20 -3.10 -9.24
CA TYR A 423 -27.09 -2.34 -8.36
C TYR A 423 -27.37 -3.11 -7.06
N TYR A 424 -27.62 -4.41 -7.17
CA TYR A 424 -27.92 -5.24 -6.02
C TYR A 424 -26.67 -5.56 -5.21
N VAL A 425 -25.52 -5.83 -5.87
CA VAL A 425 -24.23 -6.05 -5.23
C VAL A 425 -23.86 -4.85 -4.37
N LEU A 426 -23.81 -3.65 -4.96
CA LEU A 426 -23.50 -2.43 -4.22
C LEU A 426 -24.54 -2.15 -3.13
N GLY A 427 -25.82 -2.43 -3.40
CA GLY A 427 -26.92 -2.18 -2.47
C GLY A 427 -26.85 -3.04 -1.20
N HIS A 428 -26.30 -4.26 -1.26
CA HIS A 428 -26.09 -5.08 -0.07
C HIS A 428 -25.07 -4.46 0.89
N LEU A 429 -24.12 -3.68 0.39
CA LEU A 429 -23.13 -2.96 1.18
C LEU A 429 -23.61 -1.54 1.49
N SER A 430 -23.76 -0.69 0.48
CA SER A 430 -23.90 0.76 0.63
C SER A 430 -25.15 1.21 1.39
N LYS A 431 -26.25 0.45 1.28
CA LYS A 431 -27.52 0.80 1.94
C LYS A 431 -27.47 0.61 3.45
N TYR A 432 -26.63 -0.28 3.94
CA TYR A 432 -26.60 -0.73 5.33
C TYR A 432 -25.30 -0.42 6.03
N THR A 433 -24.30 0.11 5.31
CA THR A 433 -23.06 0.63 5.89
C THR A 433 -22.95 2.14 5.63
N GLN A 434 -22.52 2.86 6.65
CA GLN A 434 -22.39 4.31 6.59
C GLN A 434 -20.92 4.69 6.33
N THR A 435 -20.68 5.84 5.72
CA THR A 435 -19.33 6.43 5.67
C THR A 435 -18.80 6.54 7.09
N GLY A 436 -17.56 6.08 7.32
CA GLY A 436 -16.94 5.99 8.63
C GLY A 436 -17.26 4.73 9.43
N ALA A 437 -18.04 3.76 8.87
CA ALA A 437 -18.21 2.45 9.48
C ALA A 437 -16.86 1.74 9.57
N TYR A 438 -16.57 1.10 10.70
CA TYR A 438 -15.40 0.25 10.84
C TYR A 438 -15.70 -1.16 10.34
N ARG A 439 -14.81 -1.74 9.53
CA ARG A 439 -14.81 -3.19 9.39
C ARG A 439 -14.46 -3.79 10.75
N ILE A 440 -15.26 -4.75 11.22
CA ILE A 440 -15.08 -5.44 12.49
C ILE A 440 -14.72 -6.90 12.26
N ASP A 441 -14.24 -7.57 13.31
CA ASP A 441 -13.83 -8.95 13.20
C ASP A 441 -15.00 -9.90 12.95
N SER A 442 -14.82 -10.76 11.96
CA SER A 442 -15.69 -11.89 11.67
C SER A 442 -14.88 -12.99 10.99
N ASN A 443 -15.18 -14.24 11.28
CA ASN A 443 -14.54 -15.35 10.58
C ASN A 443 -15.34 -15.74 9.33
N THR A 444 -14.63 -16.00 8.24
CA THR A 444 -15.18 -16.53 6.98
C THR A 444 -14.82 -18.00 6.82
N PHE A 445 -15.55 -18.73 5.97
CA PHE A 445 -15.27 -20.14 5.65
C PHE A 445 -14.63 -20.29 4.26
N GLY A 446 -14.43 -19.17 3.55
CA GLY A 446 -13.77 -19.11 2.24
C GLY A 446 -14.65 -19.52 1.08
N SER A 447 -14.12 -19.34 -0.14
CA SER A 447 -14.77 -19.62 -1.41
C SER A 447 -15.30 -21.06 -1.49
N GLY A 448 -16.49 -21.21 -2.06
CA GLY A 448 -17.22 -22.47 -2.11
C GLY A 448 -17.98 -22.82 -0.83
N ASN A 449 -18.10 -21.88 0.11
CA ASN A 449 -18.80 -22.03 1.38
C ASN A 449 -19.57 -20.75 1.75
N VAL A 450 -19.70 -20.43 3.04
CA VAL A 450 -20.29 -19.18 3.54
C VAL A 450 -19.19 -18.17 3.78
N GLU A 451 -19.29 -17.02 3.12
CA GLU A 451 -18.34 -15.92 3.20
C GLU A 451 -19.00 -14.68 3.73
N ASP A 452 -18.26 -13.84 4.44
CA ASP A 452 -18.83 -12.63 5.03
C ASP A 452 -17.83 -11.48 5.16
N VAL A 453 -18.40 -10.30 5.32
CA VAL A 453 -17.70 -9.12 5.84
C VAL A 453 -18.62 -8.35 6.77
N ALA A 454 -18.11 -7.91 7.92
CA ALA A 454 -18.88 -7.29 8.98
C ALA A 454 -18.45 -5.84 9.24
N PHE A 455 -19.41 -4.96 9.52
CA PHE A 455 -19.20 -3.54 9.79
C PHE A 455 -19.96 -3.08 11.03
N LYS A 456 -19.35 -2.14 11.76
CA LYS A 456 -19.99 -1.35 12.80
C LYS A 456 -20.12 0.10 12.35
N ASN A 457 -21.35 0.55 12.19
CA ASN A 457 -21.67 1.91 11.76
C ASN A 457 -21.40 2.95 12.86
N PRO A 458 -21.22 4.23 12.50
CA PRO A 458 -21.10 5.32 13.47
C PRO A 458 -22.29 5.46 14.42
N ASP A 459 -23.50 5.05 14.01
CA ASP A 459 -24.69 5.02 14.86
C ASP A 459 -24.75 3.81 15.81
N GLY A 460 -23.72 2.95 15.77
CA GLY A 460 -23.62 1.74 16.58
C GLY A 460 -24.33 0.52 16.01
N SER A 461 -25.06 0.63 14.90
CA SER A 461 -25.63 -0.52 14.21
C SER A 461 -24.54 -1.39 13.60
N ILE A 462 -24.83 -2.69 13.47
CA ILE A 462 -23.92 -3.67 12.86
C ILE A 462 -24.59 -4.18 11.57
N ALA A 463 -23.81 -4.28 10.51
CA ALA A 463 -24.19 -4.85 9.23
C ALA A 463 -23.21 -5.95 8.86
N VAL A 464 -23.73 -7.13 8.49
CA VAL A 464 -22.94 -8.27 8.02
C VAL A 464 -23.46 -8.68 6.66
N VAL A 465 -22.63 -8.56 5.63
CA VAL A 465 -22.90 -9.06 4.28
C VAL A 465 -22.42 -10.49 4.22
N VAL A 466 -23.29 -11.41 3.85
CA VAL A 466 -23.01 -12.85 3.79
C VAL A 466 -23.35 -13.38 2.40
N LEU A 467 -22.39 -14.06 1.77
CA LEU A 467 -22.54 -14.83 0.54
C LEU A 467 -22.51 -16.33 0.84
N ASN A 468 -23.38 -17.09 0.21
CA ASN A 468 -23.24 -18.54 0.14
C ASN A 468 -22.73 -18.93 -1.25
N SER A 469 -21.41 -19.02 -1.43
CA SER A 469 -20.78 -19.42 -2.70
C SER A 469 -20.75 -20.94 -2.93
N ALA A 470 -21.34 -21.73 -2.01
CA ALA A 470 -21.49 -23.17 -2.22
C ALA A 470 -22.60 -23.50 -3.22
N SER A 471 -22.48 -24.66 -3.87
CA SER A 471 -23.49 -25.18 -4.81
C SER A 471 -24.80 -25.66 -4.17
N ASN A 472 -24.91 -25.62 -2.84
CA ASN A 472 -26.07 -26.03 -2.07
C ASN A 472 -26.44 -24.95 -1.04
N SER A 473 -27.71 -24.98 -0.59
CA SER A 473 -28.14 -24.15 0.53
C SER A 473 -27.34 -24.48 1.79
N ASN A 474 -26.84 -23.48 2.47
CA ASN A 474 -26.09 -23.61 3.72
C ASN A 474 -26.88 -23.02 4.89
N THR A 475 -26.92 -23.75 5.99
CA THR A 475 -27.42 -23.26 7.27
C THR A 475 -26.23 -22.88 8.15
N PHE A 476 -26.17 -21.63 8.53
CA PHE A 476 -25.13 -21.06 9.38
C PHE A 476 -25.74 -20.30 10.57
N SER A 477 -24.95 -19.98 11.54
CA SER A 477 -25.31 -19.08 12.63
C SER A 477 -24.44 -17.81 12.60
N ILE A 478 -25.02 -16.69 13.00
CA ILE A 478 -24.25 -15.49 13.35
C ILE A 478 -24.25 -15.42 14.88
N ASN A 479 -23.06 -15.49 15.44
CA ASN A 479 -22.81 -15.47 16.88
C ASN A 479 -22.26 -14.11 17.29
N TRP A 480 -22.96 -13.40 18.16
CA TRP A 480 -22.58 -12.09 18.65
C TRP A 480 -22.80 -12.01 20.16
N ARG A 481 -21.75 -11.73 20.92
CA ARG A 481 -21.80 -11.53 22.38
C ARG A 481 -22.52 -12.64 23.16
N GLY A 482 -22.26 -13.89 22.80
CA GLY A 482 -22.81 -15.07 23.47
C GLY A 482 -24.25 -15.42 23.12
N GLN A 483 -24.83 -14.72 22.15
CA GLN A 483 -26.13 -15.05 21.54
C GLN A 483 -25.94 -15.41 20.08
N SER A 484 -26.94 -16.09 19.51
CA SER A 484 -26.88 -16.50 18.10
C SER A 484 -28.24 -16.37 17.40
N ILE A 485 -28.18 -16.14 16.10
CA ILE A 485 -29.26 -16.39 15.14
C ILE A 485 -28.85 -17.51 14.20
N VAL A 486 -29.82 -18.23 13.66
CA VAL A 486 -29.60 -19.27 12.64
C VAL A 486 -30.36 -18.87 11.39
N TYR A 487 -29.72 -19.02 10.22
CA TYR A 487 -30.28 -18.70 8.93
C TYR A 487 -29.87 -19.73 7.87
N THR A 488 -30.76 -19.98 6.91
CA THR A 488 -30.43 -20.84 5.76
C THR A 488 -30.44 -19.97 4.50
N LEU A 489 -29.29 -19.87 3.86
CA LEU A 489 -29.12 -19.09 2.63
C LEU A 489 -29.03 -20.03 1.42
N PRO A 490 -29.81 -19.82 0.37
CA PRO A 490 -29.72 -20.62 -0.86
C PRO A 490 -28.33 -20.55 -1.50
N ALA A 491 -27.99 -21.51 -2.35
CA ALA A 491 -26.77 -21.50 -3.15
C ALA A 491 -26.70 -20.22 -4.02
N GLY A 492 -25.53 -19.58 -4.09
CA GLY A 492 -25.27 -18.34 -4.86
C GLY A 492 -26.01 -17.10 -4.33
N ALA A 493 -26.73 -17.19 -3.21
CA ALA A 493 -27.49 -16.08 -2.67
C ALA A 493 -26.67 -15.21 -1.72
N VAL A 494 -27.06 -13.94 -1.64
CA VAL A 494 -26.46 -12.92 -0.75
C VAL A 494 -27.50 -12.44 0.24
N ALA A 495 -27.11 -12.27 1.50
CA ALA A 495 -27.96 -11.64 2.52
C ALA A 495 -27.17 -10.65 3.37
N THR A 496 -27.80 -9.50 3.69
CA THR A 496 -27.28 -8.56 4.67
C THR A 496 -28.10 -8.63 5.94
N PHE A 497 -27.42 -8.83 7.07
CA PHE A 497 -28.00 -8.91 8.41
C PHE A 497 -27.71 -7.61 9.15
N ILE A 498 -28.73 -6.95 9.69
CA ILE A 498 -28.62 -5.66 10.31
C ILE A 498 -29.25 -5.68 11.70
N TRP A 499 -28.53 -5.25 12.71
CA TRP A 499 -29.05 -5.09 14.05
C TRP A 499 -28.47 -3.90 14.76
N GLN A 500 -29.19 -3.37 15.76
CA GLN A 500 -28.63 -2.32 16.60
C GLN A 500 -27.61 -2.95 17.55
N GLY A 501 -26.36 -2.47 17.55
CA GLY A 501 -25.41 -2.78 18.59
C GLY A 501 -25.96 -2.41 19.95
N TYR A 502 -25.24 -2.23 20.99
CA TYR A 502 -25.82 -1.98 22.33
C TYR A 502 -26.80 -0.81 22.38
N PRO A 503 -28.12 -1.03 22.64
CA PRO A 503 -29.01 0.06 22.98
C PRO A 503 -28.62 0.61 24.35
N GLY A 504 -28.23 1.86 24.43
CA GLY A 504 -27.95 2.57 25.71
C GLY A 504 -26.46 2.67 26.08
N SER A 505 -25.51 2.24 25.25
CA SER A 505 -24.10 2.62 25.45
C SER A 505 -23.88 4.03 24.93
N THR A 506 -23.36 4.90 25.81
CA THR A 506 -22.94 6.25 25.39
C THR A 506 -21.54 6.24 24.81
N PHE A 507 -20.76 5.18 25.02
CA PHE A 507 -19.44 4.98 24.46
C PHE A 507 -19.04 3.49 24.46
N ASP A 508 -18.02 3.16 23.65
CA ASP A 508 -17.28 1.91 23.66
C ASP A 508 -15.77 2.19 23.75
N VAL A 509 -14.98 1.19 24.14
CA VAL A 509 -13.52 1.27 24.20
C VAL A 509 -12.94 0.10 23.43
N THR A 510 -12.10 0.40 22.46
CA THR A 510 -11.35 -0.61 21.68
C THR A 510 -9.86 -0.30 21.73
N ALA A 511 -9.02 -1.32 21.63
CA ALA A 511 -7.58 -1.14 21.62
C ALA A 511 -6.92 -2.12 20.64
N GLY A 512 -5.90 -1.64 19.96
CA GLY A 512 -5.14 -2.43 19.00
C GLY A 512 -3.67 -1.99 18.88
N PRO A 513 -2.82 -2.84 18.29
CA PRO A 513 -3.10 -4.21 17.85
C PRO A 513 -3.37 -5.15 19.04
N ASP A 514 -3.97 -6.32 18.79
CA ASP A 514 -4.36 -7.28 19.84
C ASP A 514 -3.19 -7.77 20.68
N THR A 515 -2.00 -7.86 20.09
CA THR A 515 -0.78 -8.32 20.74
C THR A 515 0.39 -7.39 20.43
N GLN A 516 1.18 -7.10 21.46
CA GLN A 516 2.47 -6.44 21.34
C GLN A 516 3.54 -7.24 22.09
N ILE A 517 4.74 -7.29 21.50
CA ILE A 517 5.90 -7.95 22.11
C ILE A 517 6.90 -6.88 22.51
N VAL A 518 7.49 -7.00 23.69
CA VAL A 518 8.45 -6.02 24.22
C VAL A 518 9.55 -6.69 25.00
N ALA A 519 10.81 -6.24 24.80
CA ALA A 519 11.94 -6.67 25.64
C ALA A 519 11.86 -6.03 27.06
N PRO A 520 12.44 -6.66 28.10
CA PRO A 520 12.69 -6.00 29.37
C PRO A 520 13.47 -4.67 29.18
N GLY A 521 13.11 -3.64 29.95
CA GLY A 521 13.69 -2.31 29.80
C GLY A 521 13.15 -1.45 28.67
N SER A 522 12.36 -2.01 27.76
CA SER A 522 11.85 -1.36 26.54
C SER A 522 10.41 -0.89 26.69
N ALA A 523 9.85 -0.29 25.64
CA ALA A 523 8.47 0.19 25.63
C ALA A 523 7.78 -0.16 24.31
N THR A 524 6.47 -0.43 24.39
CA THR A 524 5.59 -0.63 23.24
C THR A 524 4.36 0.26 23.33
N ARG A 525 3.52 0.29 22.29
CA ARG A 525 2.33 1.13 22.25
C ARG A 525 1.14 0.39 21.69
N PHE A 526 -0.04 0.72 22.26
CA PHE A 526 -1.34 0.39 21.74
C PHE A 526 -2.08 1.68 21.39
N VAL A 527 -2.92 1.63 20.38
CA VAL A 527 -3.90 2.69 20.10
C VAL A 527 -5.19 2.34 20.82
N VAL A 528 -5.78 3.29 21.51
CA VAL A 528 -7.03 3.12 22.25
C VAL A 528 -8.05 4.09 21.67
N ASP A 529 -9.13 3.58 21.12
CA ASP A 529 -10.23 4.34 20.60
C ASP A 529 -11.40 4.35 21.58
N VAL A 530 -12.00 5.53 21.79
CA VAL A 530 -13.20 5.72 22.58
C VAL A 530 -14.30 6.24 21.67
N ASP A 531 -15.16 5.33 21.24
CA ASP A 531 -16.29 5.70 20.39
C ASP A 531 -17.49 6.12 21.20
N ARG A 532 -17.95 7.30 20.95
CA ARG A 532 -19.13 7.88 21.59
C ARG A 532 -20.33 7.79 20.68
N TYR A 533 -21.45 7.35 21.21
CA TYR A 533 -22.70 7.16 20.47
C TYR A 533 -23.78 8.12 20.96
N GLY A 534 -24.58 8.63 20.04
CA GLY A 534 -25.66 9.56 20.35
C GLY A 534 -25.17 10.97 20.73
N GLN A 535 -25.99 11.70 21.49
CA GLN A 535 -25.70 13.10 21.88
C GLN A 535 -24.80 13.24 23.11
N ASP A 536 -24.49 12.17 23.81
CA ASP A 536 -23.62 12.20 24.97
C ASP A 536 -22.14 12.19 24.56
N GLN A 537 -21.56 13.38 24.53
CA GLN A 537 -20.14 13.62 24.23
C GLN A 537 -19.29 13.85 25.50
N GLY A 538 -19.79 13.43 26.64
CA GLY A 538 -19.12 13.61 27.95
C GLY A 538 -17.72 12.94 27.97
N PRO A 539 -16.81 13.40 28.84
CA PRO A 539 -15.47 12.84 28.95
C PRO A 539 -15.51 11.40 29.47
N VAL A 540 -14.70 10.53 28.83
CA VAL A 540 -14.46 9.15 29.27
C VAL A 540 -13.07 9.08 29.89
N GLY A 541 -12.98 8.72 31.16
CA GLY A 541 -11.71 8.44 31.84
C GLY A 541 -11.22 7.04 31.48
N LEU A 542 -9.93 6.90 31.13
CA LEU A 542 -9.29 5.61 30.83
C LEU A 542 -8.44 5.15 32.00
N ASP A 543 -8.56 3.87 32.36
CA ASP A 543 -7.78 3.20 33.41
C ASP A 543 -7.22 1.87 32.92
N LEU A 544 -6.19 1.36 33.63
CA LEU A 544 -5.49 0.12 33.30
C LEU A 544 -5.57 -0.86 34.47
N SER A 545 -5.79 -2.12 34.15
CA SER A 545 -5.73 -3.21 35.12
C SER A 545 -4.93 -4.40 34.56
N ASN A 546 -4.58 -5.32 35.46
CA ASN A 546 -3.82 -6.54 35.15
C ASN A 546 -2.37 -6.29 34.66
N LEU A 547 -1.78 -5.12 34.97
CA LEU A 547 -0.37 -4.88 34.65
C LEU A 547 0.52 -5.85 35.44
N PRO A 548 1.42 -6.59 34.75
CA PRO A 548 2.37 -7.47 35.45
C PRO A 548 3.43 -6.66 36.21
N SER A 549 4.07 -7.31 37.18
CA SER A 549 5.16 -6.67 37.93
C SER A 549 6.26 -6.18 37.00
N GLY A 550 6.72 -4.96 37.20
CA GLY A 550 7.73 -4.33 36.35
C GLY A 550 7.21 -3.68 35.09
N VAL A 551 5.90 -3.68 34.84
CA VAL A 551 5.27 -2.98 33.70
C VAL A 551 4.51 -1.75 34.19
N ARG A 552 4.69 -0.63 33.51
CA ARG A 552 3.94 0.61 33.76
C ARG A 552 3.28 1.08 32.47
N GLY A 553 2.02 1.55 32.58
CA GLY A 553 1.25 2.08 31.47
C GLY A 553 0.95 3.57 31.64
N GLN A 554 0.93 4.30 30.54
CA GLN A 554 0.55 5.70 30.50
C GLN A 554 -0.24 5.99 29.23
N PHE A 555 -1.42 6.59 29.39
CA PHE A 555 -2.21 7.13 28.28
C PHE A 555 -1.68 8.51 27.86
N ARG A 556 -1.68 8.75 26.55
CA ARG A 556 -1.44 10.05 25.95
C ARG A 556 -2.56 10.35 24.98
N SER A 557 -3.30 11.41 25.19
CA SER A 557 -4.36 11.85 24.27
C SER A 557 -3.76 12.24 22.91
N SER A 558 -4.42 11.84 21.84
CA SER A 558 -4.09 12.30 20.51
C SER A 558 -4.69 13.67 20.27
N TRP A 559 -3.85 14.66 19.95
CA TRP A 559 -4.33 15.99 19.54
C TRP A 559 -4.93 15.98 18.12
N ARG A 560 -4.68 14.90 17.36
CA ARG A 560 -5.22 14.72 15.99
C ARG A 560 -6.57 14.03 15.96
N SER A 561 -6.91 13.29 16.99
CA SER A 561 -8.16 12.56 17.09
C SER A 561 -8.68 12.62 18.54
N PRO A 562 -9.74 13.40 18.83
CA PRO A 562 -10.24 13.60 20.20
C PRO A 562 -10.78 12.32 20.84
N ASN A 563 -11.07 11.31 20.02
CA ASN A 563 -11.57 10.00 20.46
C ASN A 563 -10.47 8.95 20.57
N GLN A 564 -9.20 9.30 20.31
CA GLN A 564 -8.09 8.36 20.30
C GLN A 564 -7.05 8.71 21.35
N SER A 565 -6.52 7.71 22.02
CA SER A 565 -5.43 7.80 22.97
C SER A 565 -4.35 6.78 22.61
N SER A 566 -3.08 7.14 22.82
CA SER A 566 -1.97 6.18 22.71
C SER A 566 -1.66 5.67 24.11
N LEU A 567 -1.76 4.36 24.33
CA LEU A 567 -1.30 3.68 25.54
C LEU A 567 0.16 3.26 25.34
N GLN A 568 1.06 3.86 26.07
CA GLN A 568 2.45 3.41 26.15
C GLN A 568 2.62 2.46 27.34
N LEU A 569 3.09 1.23 27.09
CA LEU A 569 3.53 0.30 28.12
C LEU A 569 5.05 0.27 28.14
N LYS A 570 5.65 0.49 29.31
CA LYS A 570 7.09 0.43 29.53
C LYS A 570 7.41 -0.68 30.53
N THR A 571 8.34 -1.57 30.18
CA THR A 571 8.87 -2.62 31.05
C THR A 571 10.11 -2.14 31.80
N SER A 572 10.33 -2.66 32.98
CA SER A 572 11.63 -2.55 33.69
C SER A 572 12.56 -3.66 33.20
N ASP A 573 13.88 -3.51 33.45
CA ASP A 573 14.88 -4.54 33.14
C ASP A 573 14.61 -5.88 33.82
N GLY A 574 13.94 -5.89 34.96
CA GLY A 574 13.55 -7.08 35.72
C GLY A 574 12.10 -7.55 35.48
N ALA A 575 11.43 -7.08 34.43
CA ALA A 575 10.11 -7.56 34.10
C ALA A 575 10.14 -9.04 33.71
N SER A 576 9.21 -9.83 34.28
CA SER A 576 9.18 -11.27 34.03
C SER A 576 8.71 -11.58 32.62
N ALA A 577 9.39 -12.50 31.95
CA ALA A 577 8.96 -13.00 30.64
C ALA A 577 7.60 -13.72 30.75
N GLY A 578 6.74 -13.53 29.76
CA GLY A 578 5.41 -14.14 29.71
C GLY A 578 4.43 -13.31 28.91
N THR A 579 3.27 -13.88 28.59
CA THR A 579 2.17 -13.17 27.93
C THR A 579 1.09 -12.78 28.97
N TYR A 580 0.73 -11.52 28.99
CA TYR A 580 -0.14 -10.92 30.01
C TYR A 580 -1.33 -10.22 29.37
N PRO A 581 -2.57 -10.54 29.74
CA PRO A 581 -3.73 -9.79 29.30
C PRO A 581 -3.78 -8.45 30.05
N ILE A 582 -3.72 -7.36 29.31
CA ILE A 582 -3.83 -5.98 29.82
C ILE A 582 -5.24 -5.50 29.55
N THR A 583 -5.98 -5.14 30.58
CA THR A 583 -7.35 -4.63 30.43
C THR A 583 -7.34 -3.11 30.49
N ILE A 584 -7.92 -2.50 29.48
CA ILE A 584 -8.13 -1.05 29.34
C ILE A 584 -9.59 -0.78 29.61
N THR A 585 -9.89 0.06 30.60
CA THR A 585 -11.26 0.35 31.02
C THR A 585 -11.56 1.82 30.84
N GLY A 586 -12.63 2.12 30.10
CA GLY A 586 -13.23 3.45 30.01
C GLY A 586 -14.36 3.62 31.03
N MET A 587 -14.44 4.78 31.64
CA MET A 587 -15.45 5.13 32.63
C MET A 587 -16.08 6.49 32.32
N GLN A 588 -17.42 6.53 32.30
CA GLN A 588 -18.21 7.75 32.18
C GLN A 588 -19.38 7.68 33.18
N GLY A 589 -19.30 8.42 34.26
CA GLY A 589 -20.22 8.27 35.38
C GLY A 589 -20.22 6.86 35.95
N ASN A 590 -21.36 6.17 35.92
CA ASN A 590 -21.48 4.77 36.35
C ASN A 590 -21.35 3.76 35.22
N LEU A 591 -21.16 4.21 33.98
CA LEU A 591 -20.99 3.34 32.84
C LEU A 591 -19.50 2.97 32.67
N GLN A 592 -19.23 1.68 32.50
CA GLN A 592 -17.90 1.15 32.33
C GLN A 592 -17.88 0.24 31.08
N ARG A 593 -16.81 0.37 30.25
CA ARG A 593 -16.52 -0.46 29.08
C ARG A 593 -15.05 -0.84 29.10
N SER A 594 -14.72 -2.02 28.64
CA SER A 594 -13.33 -2.50 28.66
C SER A 594 -12.96 -3.24 27.38
N SER A 595 -11.69 -3.08 26.98
CA SER A 595 -11.01 -3.83 25.95
C SER A 595 -9.78 -4.51 26.55
N THR A 596 -9.38 -5.66 26.00
CA THR A 596 -8.22 -6.40 26.49
C THR A 596 -7.25 -6.68 25.35
N VAL A 597 -5.99 -6.34 25.57
CA VAL A 597 -4.88 -6.63 24.64
C VAL A 597 -3.85 -7.52 25.32
N GLN A 598 -3.02 -8.20 24.53
CA GLN A 598 -1.98 -9.09 25.03
C GLN A 598 -0.62 -8.38 24.99
N LEU A 599 0.06 -8.33 26.12
CA LEU A 599 1.45 -7.90 26.21
C LEU A 599 2.34 -9.13 26.42
N THR A 600 3.21 -9.42 25.45
CA THR A 600 4.25 -10.45 25.65
C THR A 600 5.55 -9.75 26.02
N VAL A 601 6.03 -10.02 27.25
CA VAL A 601 7.37 -9.64 27.69
C VAL A 601 8.31 -10.80 27.33
N GLY A 602 9.30 -10.54 26.46
CA GLY A 602 10.31 -11.52 26.06
C GLY A 602 11.33 -11.80 27.16
N GLY A 603 12.17 -12.82 26.95
CA GLY A 603 13.36 -13.06 27.79
C GLY A 603 14.40 -11.92 27.60
N PRO A 604 15.45 -11.85 28.43
CA PRO A 604 16.53 -10.90 28.20
C PRO A 604 17.24 -11.22 26.88
N GLU A 605 17.54 -10.17 26.10
CA GLU A 605 18.36 -10.29 24.90
C GLU A 605 19.78 -10.65 25.30
N MET A 606 20.33 -11.73 24.73
CA MET A 606 21.70 -12.17 24.99
C MET A 606 22.29 -12.81 23.72
N PRO A 607 23.59 -12.61 23.47
CA PRO A 607 24.25 -13.27 22.34
C PRO A 607 24.18 -14.79 22.47
N LEU A 608 24.08 -15.49 21.36
CA LEU A 608 24.19 -16.95 21.37
C LEU A 608 25.54 -17.38 21.94
N GLY A 609 25.54 -18.29 22.93
CA GLY A 609 26.75 -18.67 23.66
C GLY A 609 27.21 -17.69 24.73
N GLY A 610 26.46 -16.57 24.93
CA GLY A 610 26.67 -15.63 26.04
C GLY A 610 27.81 -14.62 25.83
N THR A 611 28.52 -14.66 24.72
CA THR A 611 29.63 -13.75 24.39
C THR A 611 29.32 -12.96 23.12
N PRO A 612 29.43 -11.62 23.13
CA PRO A 612 29.24 -10.80 21.92
C PRO A 612 30.18 -11.21 20.78
N TRP A 613 29.69 -11.22 19.56
CA TRP A 613 30.49 -11.55 18.39
C TRP A 613 31.52 -10.45 18.13
N PRO A 614 32.82 -10.77 18.01
CA PRO A 614 33.83 -9.77 17.74
C PRO A 614 33.72 -9.25 16.30
N LEU A 615 33.80 -7.93 16.14
CA LEU A 615 33.95 -7.27 14.84
C LEU A 615 35.27 -6.50 14.77
N PRO A 616 36.02 -6.57 13.65
CA PRO A 616 35.71 -7.30 12.41
C PRO A 616 35.63 -8.82 12.62
N GLY A 617 34.76 -9.46 11.87
CA GLY A 617 34.55 -10.92 11.98
C GLY A 617 33.32 -11.42 11.23
N LEU A 618 33.23 -12.74 11.15
CA LEU A 618 32.15 -13.47 10.49
C LEU A 618 31.14 -13.98 11.54
N ILE A 619 29.87 -13.77 11.27
CA ILE A 619 28.73 -14.23 12.06
C ILE A 619 27.87 -15.11 11.18
N GLN A 620 27.63 -16.35 11.59
CA GLN A 620 26.69 -17.24 10.91
C GLN A 620 25.25 -16.73 11.14
N ALA A 621 24.44 -16.71 10.10
CA ALA A 621 23.11 -16.11 10.15
C ALA A 621 22.18 -16.79 11.15
N GLU A 622 22.28 -18.11 11.30
CA GLU A 622 21.51 -18.88 12.27
C GLU A 622 21.91 -18.64 13.75
N ASN A 623 23.01 -17.91 13.99
CA ASN A 623 23.52 -17.61 15.32
C ASN A 623 23.00 -16.29 15.91
N PHE A 624 21.78 -15.91 15.56
CA PHE A 624 21.09 -14.74 16.11
C PHE A 624 20.90 -14.86 17.65
N ASP A 625 20.65 -13.73 18.30
CA ASP A 625 20.57 -13.63 19.75
C ASP A 625 19.42 -14.46 20.35
N ASN A 626 19.60 -14.83 21.61
CA ASN A 626 18.56 -15.40 22.44
C ASN A 626 17.62 -14.30 22.96
N GLY A 627 16.47 -14.69 23.53
CA GLY A 627 15.48 -13.77 24.09
C GLY A 627 14.08 -14.07 23.57
N GLY A 628 13.99 -14.87 22.50
CA GLY A 628 12.73 -15.26 21.88
C GLY A 628 12.21 -14.25 20.84
N ASN A 629 11.05 -14.57 20.30
CA ASN A 629 10.37 -13.76 19.27
C ASN A 629 10.06 -12.36 19.83
N GLY A 630 10.37 -11.33 19.06
CA GLY A 630 10.25 -9.91 19.44
C GLY A 630 11.41 -9.36 20.28
N VAL A 631 12.42 -10.17 20.66
CA VAL A 631 13.60 -9.74 21.44
C VAL A 631 14.90 -10.02 20.69
N GLY A 632 15.30 -11.27 20.52
CA GLY A 632 16.50 -11.65 19.76
C GLY A 632 16.25 -11.78 18.25
N TYR A 633 15.01 -12.00 17.89
CA TYR A 633 14.52 -12.06 16.50
C TYR A 633 13.05 -11.71 16.45
N PHE A 634 12.53 -11.41 15.27
CA PHE A 634 11.09 -11.36 15.00
C PHE A 634 10.76 -12.20 13.77
N ASN A 635 9.75 -13.05 13.90
CA ASN A 635 9.32 -13.97 12.86
C ASN A 635 7.81 -14.20 12.96
N LEU A 636 7.14 -14.40 11.83
CA LEU A 636 5.69 -14.56 11.73
C LEU A 636 5.25 -16.02 11.85
N TYR A 637 6.17 -16.98 11.78
CA TYR A 637 5.87 -18.40 11.92
C TYR A 637 5.65 -18.79 13.38
N THR A 638 4.88 -19.85 13.60
CA THR A 638 4.61 -20.42 14.94
C THR A 638 5.62 -21.51 15.36
N SER A 639 6.43 -21.99 14.40
CA SER A 639 7.52 -22.96 14.57
C SER A 639 8.54 -22.79 13.46
N ASN A 640 9.74 -23.36 13.60
CA ASN A 640 10.73 -23.41 12.52
C ASN A 640 10.14 -24.13 11.29
N PRO A 641 9.89 -23.45 10.15
CA PRO A 641 9.29 -24.08 8.97
C PRO A 641 10.23 -25.10 8.28
N ALA A 642 11.54 -24.96 8.44
CA ALA A 642 12.53 -25.89 7.90
C ALA A 642 12.67 -27.18 8.69
N GLY A 643 12.16 -27.22 9.92
CA GLY A 643 12.13 -28.43 10.76
C GLY A 643 13.46 -28.90 11.34
N THR A 644 14.57 -28.18 11.17
CA THR A 644 15.86 -28.51 11.79
C THR A 644 15.82 -28.31 13.30
N ASN A 645 16.69 -29.00 14.03
CA ASN A 645 16.78 -28.92 15.49
C ASN A 645 17.99 -28.11 15.98
N TYR A 646 18.59 -27.29 15.14
CA TYR A 646 19.75 -26.46 15.55
C TYR A 646 19.40 -25.40 16.59
N ARG A 647 18.31 -24.71 16.44
CA ARG A 647 17.78 -23.69 17.37
C ARG A 647 16.42 -24.15 17.92
N PRO A 648 16.37 -25.18 18.82
CA PRO A 648 15.09 -25.69 19.29
C PRO A 648 14.28 -24.64 20.01
N GLY A 649 13.01 -24.54 19.67
CA GLY A 649 12.08 -23.53 20.25
C GLY A 649 12.12 -22.15 19.59
N THR A 650 12.89 -21.91 18.52
CA THR A 650 12.76 -20.73 17.68
C THR A 650 11.72 -20.95 16.58
N THR A 651 11.20 -19.84 16.06
CA THR A 651 10.28 -19.84 14.90
C THR A 651 10.96 -19.46 13.60
N VAL A 652 12.26 -19.10 13.65
CA VAL A 652 13.07 -18.73 12.48
C VAL A 652 13.31 -19.97 11.63
N GLY A 653 13.22 -19.82 10.30
CA GLY A 653 13.50 -20.88 9.34
C GLY A 653 15.00 -21.18 9.26
N VAL A 654 15.50 -22.02 10.17
CA VAL A 654 16.88 -22.51 10.14
C VAL A 654 16.90 -23.84 9.40
N GLU A 655 17.67 -23.94 8.32
CA GLU A 655 17.75 -25.14 7.45
C GLU A 655 19.18 -25.63 7.27
N ASP A 656 19.35 -26.85 6.70
CA ASP A 656 20.67 -27.42 6.40
C ASP A 656 21.28 -26.67 5.20
N ASN A 657 22.53 -26.24 5.35
CA ASN A 657 23.26 -25.47 4.37
C ASN A 657 24.12 -26.34 3.47
N TYR A 658 24.03 -26.20 2.15
CA TYR A 658 24.83 -26.89 1.14
C TYR A 658 25.93 -26.01 0.50
N ASP A 659 26.23 -24.86 1.08
CA ASP A 659 27.36 -24.01 0.69
C ASP A 659 28.70 -24.64 1.12
N VAL A 660 29.78 -24.08 0.63
CA VAL A 660 31.13 -24.51 1.04
C VAL A 660 31.31 -24.32 2.56
N GLY A 661 31.55 -25.39 3.27
CA GLY A 661 31.67 -25.42 4.72
C GLY A 661 30.49 -26.07 5.43
N GLY A 662 29.34 -26.21 4.78
CA GLY A 662 28.15 -26.85 5.35
C GLY A 662 27.60 -26.08 6.55
N GLY A 663 26.92 -26.75 7.46
CA GLY A 663 26.30 -26.15 8.64
C GLY A 663 24.83 -25.81 8.41
N TYR A 664 24.41 -24.64 8.85
CA TYR A 664 23.04 -24.19 8.74
C TYR A 664 22.99 -22.83 8.07
N ASP A 665 21.82 -22.44 7.58
CA ASP A 665 21.52 -21.10 7.08
C ASP A 665 20.12 -20.66 7.54
N VAL A 666 19.79 -19.43 7.32
CA VAL A 666 18.46 -18.88 7.56
C VAL A 666 17.73 -18.75 6.24
N GLY A 667 16.73 -19.60 6.04
CA GLY A 667 15.77 -19.54 4.95
C GLY A 667 14.38 -19.15 5.43
N TYR A 668 13.37 -19.23 4.54
CA TYR A 668 11.99 -18.84 4.86
C TYR A 668 11.92 -17.42 5.43
N THR A 669 12.74 -16.54 4.88
CA THR A 669 12.79 -15.14 5.29
C THR A 669 11.71 -14.35 4.57
N ASP A 670 10.90 -13.65 5.35
CA ASP A 670 9.78 -12.86 4.87
C ASP A 670 9.91 -11.42 5.38
N GLU A 671 9.24 -10.55 4.69
CA GLU A 671 9.12 -9.15 5.02
C GLU A 671 8.61 -8.91 6.45
N GLY A 672 9.16 -7.85 7.08
CA GLY A 672 8.86 -7.49 8.47
C GLY A 672 9.58 -8.34 9.50
N GLN A 673 10.23 -9.45 9.11
CA GLN A 673 11.07 -10.23 10.00
C GLN A 673 12.40 -9.53 10.24
N TRP A 674 13.08 -9.89 11.33
CA TRP A 674 14.43 -9.41 11.63
C TRP A 674 15.18 -10.35 12.58
N LEU A 675 16.51 -10.28 12.50
CA LEU A 675 17.45 -11.04 13.34
C LEU A 675 18.40 -10.07 14.04
N LYS A 676 18.71 -10.30 15.31
CA LYS A 676 19.69 -9.53 16.06
C LYS A 676 20.91 -10.34 16.43
N TYR A 677 22.03 -9.63 16.52
CA TYR A 677 23.33 -10.18 16.92
C TYR A 677 23.98 -9.15 17.83
N THR A 678 24.22 -9.53 19.08
CA THR A 678 25.03 -8.71 20.00
C THR A 678 26.50 -8.83 19.60
N VAL A 679 27.11 -7.73 19.21
CA VAL A 679 28.47 -7.66 18.69
C VAL A 679 29.38 -6.79 19.56
N ASN A 680 30.71 -7.00 19.47
CA ASN A 680 31.71 -6.14 20.08
C ASN A 680 32.65 -5.64 18.99
N VAL A 681 32.53 -4.36 18.63
CA VAL A 681 33.41 -3.68 17.65
C VAL A 681 34.71 -3.35 18.33
N THR A 682 35.82 -3.95 17.89
CA THR A 682 37.12 -3.85 18.53
C THR A 682 37.81 -2.49 18.29
N GLN A 683 37.48 -1.84 17.15
CA GLN A 683 38.06 -0.55 16.77
C GLN A 683 37.05 0.32 16.03
N SER A 684 36.97 1.61 16.36
CA SER A 684 36.17 2.55 15.58
C SER A 684 36.78 2.78 14.21
N GLY A 685 35.92 2.82 13.16
CA GLY A 685 36.41 3.01 11.79
C GLY A 685 35.33 2.79 10.72
N LEU A 686 35.74 2.88 9.47
CA LEU A 686 34.91 2.51 8.34
C LEU A 686 34.96 0.99 8.14
N TYR A 687 33.80 0.41 7.89
CA TYR A 687 33.57 -1.01 7.65
C TYR A 687 32.70 -1.20 6.42
N ASN A 688 32.71 -2.38 5.85
CA ASN A 688 31.67 -2.89 4.96
C ASN A 688 31.12 -4.23 5.46
N LEU A 689 29.94 -4.59 5.01
CA LEU A 689 29.32 -5.86 5.28
C LEU A 689 29.37 -6.75 4.03
N GLN A 690 29.87 -7.95 4.16
CA GLN A 690 29.70 -9.02 3.19
C GLN A 690 28.59 -9.94 3.69
N ALA A 691 27.61 -10.21 2.84
CA ALA A 691 26.53 -11.15 3.12
C ALA A 691 26.53 -12.29 2.11
N ARG A 692 26.46 -13.51 2.58
CA ARG A 692 26.38 -14.73 1.75
C ARG A 692 24.93 -15.12 1.61
N VAL A 693 24.41 -14.97 0.38
CA VAL A 693 22.98 -15.08 0.10
C VAL A 693 22.68 -16.03 -1.05
N ALA A 694 21.47 -16.59 -1.09
CA ALA A 694 20.95 -17.40 -2.18
C ALA A 694 19.48 -17.10 -2.44
N SER A 695 19.04 -17.12 -3.71
CA SER A 695 17.63 -16.94 -4.07
C SER A 695 17.32 -17.62 -5.41
N LEU A 696 16.16 -18.26 -5.53
CA LEU A 696 15.73 -18.94 -6.75
C LEU A 696 15.58 -17.99 -7.94
N GLY A 697 15.05 -16.79 -7.70
CA GLY A 697 14.92 -15.67 -8.63
C GLY A 697 15.42 -14.38 -7.99
N PRO A 698 15.07 -13.20 -8.51
CA PRO A 698 15.32 -11.95 -7.79
C PRO A 698 14.73 -12.06 -6.39
N GLY A 699 15.57 -11.92 -5.37
CA GLY A 699 15.15 -11.94 -3.97
C GLY A 699 14.60 -10.59 -3.52
N GLY A 700 14.44 -10.41 -2.21
CA GLY A 700 13.88 -9.21 -1.62
C GLY A 700 14.93 -8.16 -1.21
N TYR A 701 14.42 -7.13 -0.56
CA TYR A 701 15.20 -6.02 -0.02
C TYR A 701 15.38 -6.16 1.49
N TRP A 702 16.57 -5.83 1.97
CA TRP A 702 16.91 -5.88 3.39
C TRP A 702 17.97 -4.85 3.74
N HIS A 703 18.09 -4.50 5.01
CA HIS A 703 19.18 -3.63 5.48
C HIS A 703 19.73 -4.10 6.81
N VAL A 704 20.86 -3.52 7.20
CA VAL A 704 21.48 -3.76 8.50
C VAL A 704 21.54 -2.48 9.32
N GLU A 705 21.11 -2.60 10.57
CA GLU A 705 21.20 -1.56 11.57
C GLU A 705 22.26 -1.89 12.62
N PHE A 706 22.87 -0.84 13.17
CA PHE A 706 23.63 -0.91 14.42
C PHE A 706 22.98 0.06 15.41
N ASP A 707 22.59 -0.47 16.59
CA ASP A 707 21.87 0.26 17.63
C ASP A 707 20.65 1.03 17.10
N GLY A 708 19.91 0.41 16.15
CA GLY A 708 18.70 0.95 15.55
C GLY A 708 18.92 2.01 14.45
N ARG A 709 20.16 2.21 14.01
CA ARG A 709 20.49 3.08 12.88
C ARG A 709 20.80 2.22 11.64
N ASN A 710 20.04 2.39 10.56
CA ASN A 710 20.34 1.79 9.26
C ASN A 710 21.71 2.30 8.77
N VAL A 711 22.66 1.39 8.56
CA VAL A 711 24.04 1.72 8.17
C VAL A 711 24.37 1.26 6.75
N THR A 712 23.67 0.25 6.20
CA THR A 712 23.97 -0.29 4.87
C THR A 712 23.13 0.35 3.76
N GLY A 713 22.04 1.06 4.12
CA GLY A 713 20.98 1.32 3.14
C GLY A 713 20.34 0.02 2.65
N ASP A 714 19.41 0.13 1.72
CA ASP A 714 18.70 -1.03 1.17
C ASP A 714 19.65 -1.89 0.34
N GLN A 715 19.69 -3.19 0.66
CA GLN A 715 20.43 -4.22 -0.05
C GLN A 715 19.42 -5.10 -0.79
N PHE A 716 19.79 -5.57 -1.98
CA PHE A 716 18.93 -6.42 -2.80
C PHE A 716 19.57 -7.79 -3.00
N THR A 717 18.84 -8.87 -2.69
CA THR A 717 19.33 -10.23 -2.91
C THR A 717 19.23 -10.60 -4.39
N PRO A 718 20.36 -10.83 -5.11
CA PRO A 718 20.33 -11.14 -6.52
C PRO A 718 19.79 -12.55 -6.80
N ALA A 719 19.26 -12.78 -8.00
CA ALA A 719 18.93 -14.11 -8.46
C ALA A 719 20.19 -14.98 -8.55
N THR A 720 20.21 -16.07 -7.81
CA THR A 720 21.29 -17.08 -7.87
C THR A 720 20.80 -18.37 -8.51
N TYR A 721 19.52 -18.42 -8.94
CA TYR A 721 18.85 -19.56 -9.57
C TYR A 721 18.77 -20.84 -8.73
N GLY A 722 18.78 -20.69 -7.39
CA GLY A 722 18.59 -21.78 -6.45
C GLY A 722 18.68 -21.28 -5.00
N TRP A 723 17.80 -21.79 -4.12
CA TRP A 723 17.79 -21.45 -2.69
C TRP A 723 19.06 -21.87 -1.94
N GLN A 724 19.88 -22.75 -2.54
CA GLN A 724 21.16 -23.22 -2.01
C GLN A 724 22.31 -22.97 -3.03
N THR A 725 22.11 -22.04 -3.97
CA THR A 725 23.15 -21.55 -4.89
C THR A 725 23.61 -20.19 -4.40
N TRP A 726 24.81 -20.12 -3.87
CA TRP A 726 25.26 -19.01 -3.05
C TRP A 726 26.11 -17.98 -3.78
N THR A 727 25.88 -16.70 -3.49
CA THR A 727 26.75 -15.57 -3.89
C THR A 727 27.05 -14.69 -2.69
N THR A 728 28.14 -13.90 -2.76
CA THR A 728 28.48 -12.94 -1.72
C THR A 728 28.19 -11.53 -2.20
N MET A 729 27.39 -10.81 -1.44
CA MET A 729 27.12 -9.39 -1.65
C MET A 729 28.03 -8.55 -0.76
N VAL A 730 28.22 -7.28 -1.11
CA VAL A 730 29.00 -6.33 -0.29
C VAL A 730 28.25 -5.00 -0.23
N SER A 731 28.04 -4.51 0.98
CA SER A 731 27.41 -3.20 1.20
C SER A 731 28.37 -2.04 0.89
N PRO A 732 27.88 -0.82 0.68
CA PRO A 732 28.66 0.40 0.83
C PRO A 732 29.36 0.47 2.20
N GLU A 733 30.35 1.34 2.33
CA GLU A 733 31.03 1.57 3.59
C GLU A 733 30.15 2.31 4.59
N PHE A 734 30.34 1.97 5.86
CA PHE A 734 29.66 2.64 6.97
C PHE A 734 30.58 2.75 8.20
N TRP A 735 30.27 3.75 9.05
CA TRP A 735 31.07 3.98 10.26
C TRP A 735 30.51 3.20 11.44
N LEU A 736 31.41 2.49 12.19
CA LEU A 736 31.12 1.90 13.49
C LEU A 736 32.01 2.50 14.57
N ASN A 737 31.44 2.70 15.76
CA ASN A 737 32.18 3.02 16.96
C ASN A 737 32.64 1.74 17.66
N SER A 738 33.77 1.78 18.36
CA SER A 738 34.22 0.64 19.20
C SER A 738 33.29 0.42 20.40
N GLY A 739 33.16 -0.81 20.81
CA GLY A 739 32.33 -1.23 21.94
C GLY A 739 31.24 -2.21 21.57
N GLN A 740 30.45 -2.59 22.58
CA GLN A 740 29.31 -3.49 22.37
C GLN A 740 28.17 -2.74 21.69
N GLN A 741 27.59 -3.33 20.66
CA GLN A 741 26.45 -2.82 19.88
C GLN A 741 25.52 -3.98 19.52
N VAL A 742 24.32 -3.64 19.08
CA VAL A 742 23.35 -4.61 18.52
C VAL A 742 23.28 -4.41 17.02
N MET A 743 23.77 -5.39 16.27
CA MET A 743 23.56 -5.50 14.83
C MET A 743 22.19 -6.15 14.60
N ARG A 744 21.34 -5.52 13.79
CA ARG A 744 20.03 -6.05 13.40
C ARG A 744 19.92 -6.13 11.89
N VAL A 745 19.67 -7.32 11.36
CA VAL A 745 19.33 -7.54 9.95
C VAL A 745 17.82 -7.48 9.84
N VAL A 746 17.32 -6.57 9.01
CA VAL A 746 15.90 -6.30 8.83
C VAL A 746 15.50 -6.68 7.40
N PHE A 747 14.45 -7.44 7.26
CA PHE A 747 13.91 -7.88 5.99
C PHE A 747 12.75 -6.95 5.59
N ASP A 748 12.98 -6.12 4.56
CA ASP A 748 12.14 -4.96 4.24
C ASP A 748 11.07 -5.25 3.20
N GLY A 749 11.29 -6.14 2.26
CA GLY A 749 10.31 -6.47 1.23
C GLY A 749 10.66 -7.74 0.45
N ASN A 750 9.70 -8.63 0.27
CA ASN A 750 9.87 -9.88 -0.48
C ASN A 750 10.18 -9.63 -1.97
N GLY A 751 10.96 -10.53 -2.55
CA GLY A 751 11.17 -10.56 -3.99
C GLY A 751 10.01 -11.22 -4.75
N PRO A 752 10.04 -11.19 -6.10
CA PRO A 752 9.00 -11.79 -6.93
C PRO A 752 8.79 -13.30 -6.73
N THR A 753 9.75 -13.98 -6.12
CA THR A 753 9.69 -15.41 -5.79
C THR A 753 9.08 -15.69 -4.41
N GLY A 754 8.57 -14.68 -3.71
CA GLY A 754 7.85 -14.83 -2.46
C GLY A 754 8.74 -14.93 -1.21
N GLY A 755 9.97 -14.42 -1.24
CA GLY A 755 10.87 -14.40 -0.08
C GLY A 755 12.03 -13.43 -0.28
N MET A 756 12.79 -13.17 0.81
CA MET A 756 14.00 -12.36 0.75
C MET A 756 15.16 -13.07 0.09
N GLY A 757 15.29 -14.34 0.34
CA GLY A 757 16.43 -15.18 0.05
C GLY A 757 16.88 -15.93 1.29
N ASN A 758 17.84 -16.84 1.10
CA ASN A 758 18.51 -17.54 2.18
C ASN A 758 19.79 -16.78 2.55
N PHE A 759 20.14 -16.79 3.82
CA PHE A 759 21.29 -16.09 4.40
C PHE A 759 22.18 -17.09 5.15
N ASN A 760 23.43 -17.27 4.69
CA ASN A 760 24.36 -18.16 5.32
C ASN A 760 25.16 -17.45 6.42
N TRP A 761 25.82 -16.33 6.08
CA TRP A 761 26.63 -15.58 7.02
C TRP A 761 26.72 -14.09 6.69
N PHE A 762 27.10 -13.31 7.70
CA PHE A 762 27.42 -11.90 7.64
C PHE A 762 28.89 -11.71 8.07
N ASN A 763 29.71 -11.03 7.27
CA ASN A 763 31.09 -10.78 7.57
C ASN A 763 31.36 -9.29 7.55
N VAL A 764 31.57 -8.69 8.71
CA VAL A 764 31.86 -7.26 8.83
C VAL A 764 33.36 -7.07 8.83
N GLN A 765 33.90 -6.36 7.84
CA GLN A 765 35.33 -6.17 7.64
C GLN A 765 35.68 -4.68 7.64
N PRO A 766 36.93 -4.28 8.07
CA PRO A 766 37.40 -2.92 7.89
C PRO A 766 37.34 -2.53 6.41
N PHE A 767 36.76 -1.38 6.13
CA PHE A 767 36.75 -0.84 4.78
C PHE A 767 38.18 -0.47 4.34
N THR A 768 38.58 -0.97 3.19
CA THR A 768 39.81 -0.60 2.54
C THR A 768 39.48 0.03 1.19
N ALA A 769 39.71 1.32 1.02
CA ALA A 769 39.43 2.00 -0.24
C ALA A 769 40.21 1.35 -1.38
N SER A 770 39.59 1.27 -2.57
CA SER A 770 40.28 0.91 -3.81
C SER A 770 41.42 1.90 -4.06
N THR A 771 42.44 1.46 -4.77
CA THR A 771 43.56 2.32 -5.16
C THR A 771 43.62 2.48 -6.68
N PRO A 772 43.97 3.67 -7.18
CA PRO A 772 43.97 3.93 -8.61
C PRO A 772 44.99 3.05 -9.36
N PHE A 773 44.61 2.60 -10.55
CA PHE A 773 45.38 1.75 -11.41
C PHE A 773 45.54 2.42 -12.81
N PRO A 774 46.71 2.27 -13.53
CA PRO A 774 47.93 1.59 -13.13
C PRO A 774 48.84 2.41 -12.27
N SER A 775 48.65 3.71 -12.15
CA SER A 775 49.52 4.58 -11.37
C SER A 775 48.83 5.94 -11.03
N GLY A 776 48.36 6.11 -9.81
CA GLY A 776 47.72 7.35 -9.34
C GLY A 776 46.38 7.67 -10.02
N PRO A 777 45.62 8.65 -9.47
CA PRO A 777 44.31 9.04 -10.00
C PRO A 777 44.37 9.51 -11.47
N ALA A 778 43.45 9.03 -12.30
CA ALA A 778 43.31 9.52 -13.67
C ALA A 778 42.85 10.99 -13.65
N THR A 779 43.40 11.78 -14.61
CA THR A 779 43.11 13.22 -14.66
C THR A 779 41.86 13.50 -15.50
N ILE A 780 40.92 14.30 -14.98
CA ILE A 780 39.76 14.83 -15.71
C ILE A 780 39.92 16.36 -15.88
N PRO A 781 39.80 16.93 -17.10
CA PRO A 781 39.43 16.28 -18.39
C PRO A 781 40.47 15.28 -18.87
N GLY A 782 39.98 14.18 -19.47
CA GLY A 782 40.85 13.13 -20.01
C GLY A 782 40.11 11.86 -20.38
N LEU A 783 40.85 10.90 -20.94
CA LEU A 783 40.39 9.61 -21.35
C LEU A 783 40.85 8.52 -20.36
N ILE A 784 39.98 7.62 -20.05
CA ILE A 784 40.20 6.47 -19.17
C ILE A 784 39.86 5.19 -19.93
N GLN A 785 40.83 4.25 -19.97
CA GLN A 785 40.58 2.91 -20.53
C GLN A 785 39.74 2.09 -19.54
N MET A 786 38.71 1.40 -20.02
CA MET A 786 37.75 0.66 -19.15
C MET A 786 38.44 -0.45 -18.35
N GLU A 787 39.44 -1.12 -18.92
CA GLU A 787 40.22 -2.14 -18.23
C GLU A 787 41.13 -1.60 -17.11
N ASN A 788 41.28 -0.28 -17.01
CA ASN A 788 42.12 0.37 -15.99
C ASN A 788 41.31 0.81 -14.75
N PHE A 789 40.30 0.02 -14.41
CA PHE A 789 39.59 0.22 -13.15
C PHE A 789 40.55 0.05 -11.95
N ASP A 790 40.19 0.59 -10.81
CA ASP A 790 41.00 0.61 -9.59
C ASP A 790 41.48 -0.79 -9.17
N SER A 791 42.54 -0.85 -8.38
CA SER A 791 42.99 -2.05 -7.68
C SER A 791 42.35 -2.15 -6.31
N GLY A 792 42.11 -3.37 -5.81
CA GLY A 792 41.44 -3.64 -4.55
C GLY A 792 40.65 -4.93 -4.57
N GLY A 793 40.48 -5.50 -5.76
CA GLY A 793 39.75 -6.77 -5.98
C GLY A 793 38.24 -6.59 -6.04
N LYS A 794 37.55 -7.72 -6.16
CA LYS A 794 36.10 -7.81 -6.24
C LYS A 794 35.44 -7.23 -5.00
N ALA A 795 34.40 -6.46 -5.20
CA ALA A 795 33.63 -5.72 -4.20
C ALA A 795 34.26 -4.44 -3.65
N MET A 796 35.54 -4.15 -4.01
CA MET A 796 36.24 -2.93 -3.62
C MET A 796 36.50 -2.03 -4.84
N ALA A 797 37.08 -2.60 -5.87
CA ALA A 797 37.45 -1.92 -7.12
C ALA A 797 36.45 -2.21 -8.25
N TYR A 798 35.77 -3.30 -8.18
CA TYR A 798 34.75 -3.73 -9.15
C TYR A 798 33.81 -4.78 -8.55
N TRP A 799 32.68 -4.99 -9.21
CA TRP A 799 31.80 -6.13 -8.99
C TRP A 799 31.38 -6.75 -10.32
N ASN A 800 31.35 -8.08 -10.38
CA ASN A 800 30.76 -8.84 -11.47
C ASN A 800 30.37 -10.25 -11.00
N GLY A 801 29.53 -10.94 -11.79
CA GLY A 801 29.10 -12.32 -11.51
C GLY A 801 30.17 -13.39 -11.79
N ASN A 802 31.30 -13.04 -12.40
CA ASN A 802 32.28 -14.01 -12.86
C ASN A 802 33.16 -14.53 -11.70
N SER A 803 33.64 -15.78 -11.85
CA SER A 803 34.62 -16.39 -10.95
C SER A 803 36.07 -16.19 -11.40
N GLN A 804 36.26 -15.84 -12.67
CA GLN A 804 37.57 -15.62 -13.31
C GLN A 804 37.46 -14.77 -14.56
N ASN A 805 38.54 -14.18 -15.04
CA ASN A 805 38.59 -13.49 -16.32
C ASN A 805 38.57 -14.53 -17.49
N ASN A 806 37.43 -14.61 -18.15
CA ASN A 806 37.21 -15.51 -19.32
C ASN A 806 37.49 -14.81 -20.69
N GLY A 807 37.88 -13.55 -20.69
CA GLY A 807 38.15 -12.76 -21.91
C GLY A 807 39.44 -13.16 -22.64
N GLY A 808 40.27 -13.93 -21.99
CA GLY A 808 41.50 -14.52 -22.60
C GLY A 808 42.70 -13.57 -22.71
N ALA A 809 42.54 -12.30 -22.32
CA ALA A 809 43.67 -11.36 -22.27
C ALA A 809 44.53 -11.60 -21.03
N ASN A 810 45.85 -11.58 -21.19
CA ASN A 810 46.77 -11.67 -20.05
C ASN A 810 47.02 -10.27 -19.44
N TYR A 811 45.92 -9.54 -19.20
CA TYR A 811 45.92 -8.23 -18.55
C TYR A 811 45.11 -8.31 -17.26
N ARG A 812 45.68 -7.92 -16.14
CA ARG A 812 45.07 -8.08 -14.79
C ARG A 812 44.67 -9.53 -14.49
N PRO A 813 45.60 -10.50 -14.53
CA PRO A 813 45.24 -11.92 -14.48
C PRO A 813 44.70 -12.42 -13.15
N GLY A 814 44.73 -11.60 -12.07
CA GLY A 814 44.16 -11.92 -10.77
C GLY A 814 42.73 -11.41 -10.54
N GLU A 815 42.15 -10.73 -11.54
CA GLU A 815 40.85 -10.13 -11.45
C GLU A 815 39.78 -11.00 -12.17
N THR A 816 38.51 -10.84 -11.83
CA THR A 816 37.42 -11.64 -12.44
C THR A 816 36.70 -10.91 -13.56
N VAL A 817 37.01 -9.65 -13.82
CA VAL A 817 36.45 -8.86 -14.91
C VAL A 817 36.82 -9.48 -16.26
N TYR A 818 35.84 -9.60 -17.15
CA TYR A 818 36.06 -10.12 -18.51
C TYR A 818 36.86 -9.09 -19.32
N ILE A 819 38.14 -9.34 -19.52
CA ILE A 819 39.04 -8.48 -20.30
C ILE A 819 39.52 -9.23 -21.53
N GLU A 820 39.29 -8.67 -22.70
CA GLU A 820 39.69 -9.25 -23.98
C GLU A 820 40.55 -8.29 -24.81
N ASN A 821 41.14 -8.79 -25.94
CA ASN A 821 41.89 -7.95 -26.84
C ASN A 821 40.95 -7.09 -27.68
N CYS A 822 41.15 -5.78 -27.65
CA CYS A 822 40.34 -4.82 -28.36
C CYS A 822 40.78 -4.66 -29.84
N SER A 823 39.81 -4.72 -30.75
CA SER A 823 40.06 -4.49 -32.21
C SER A 823 39.76 -3.07 -32.65
N ASP A 824 39.44 -2.18 -31.75
CA ASP A 824 39.21 -0.73 -32.05
C ASP A 824 40.52 -0.03 -32.52
N THR A 825 40.37 1.15 -33.08
CA THR A 825 41.50 1.97 -33.45
C THR A 825 42.36 2.29 -32.22
N GLY A 826 43.62 1.85 -32.27
CA GLY A 826 44.55 1.98 -31.14
C GLY A 826 44.86 0.65 -30.45
N GLY A 827 44.05 -0.39 -30.66
CA GLY A 827 44.24 -1.70 -30.04
C GLY A 827 44.07 -1.64 -28.51
N GLY A 828 44.84 -2.49 -27.81
CA GLY A 828 44.74 -2.60 -26.34
C GLY A 828 43.76 -3.66 -25.87
N TYR A 829 43.04 -3.33 -24.82
CA TYR A 829 42.06 -4.24 -24.21
C TYR A 829 40.69 -3.55 -24.06
N ASP A 830 39.66 -4.32 -23.87
CA ASP A 830 38.34 -3.84 -23.54
C ASP A 830 37.70 -4.74 -22.46
N VAL A 831 36.66 -4.20 -21.81
CA VAL A 831 35.85 -4.92 -20.83
C VAL A 831 34.60 -5.42 -21.56
N GLY A 832 34.48 -6.72 -21.68
CA GLY A 832 33.36 -7.39 -22.34
C GLY A 832 32.46 -8.15 -21.35
N SER A 833 31.45 -8.79 -21.92
CA SER A 833 30.50 -9.64 -21.15
C SER A 833 29.96 -8.99 -19.86
N THR A 834 29.68 -7.70 -19.95
CA THR A 834 29.10 -6.95 -18.81
C THR A 834 27.62 -7.27 -18.62
N ASN A 835 27.18 -7.46 -17.39
CA ASN A 835 25.82 -7.89 -17.03
C ASN A 835 25.17 -6.92 -16.05
N PRO A 836 23.85 -6.92 -15.91
CA PRO A 836 23.16 -6.12 -14.88
C PRO A 836 23.73 -6.37 -13.49
N GLY A 837 23.98 -5.29 -12.76
CA GLY A 837 24.58 -5.30 -11.43
C GLY A 837 26.10 -5.30 -11.41
N ASP A 838 26.80 -5.42 -12.55
CA ASP A 838 28.25 -5.24 -12.62
C ASP A 838 28.60 -3.75 -12.43
N TRP A 839 29.74 -3.46 -11.83
CA TRP A 839 30.27 -2.11 -11.74
C TRP A 839 31.80 -2.08 -11.66
N LEU A 840 32.39 -0.94 -12.09
CA LEU A 840 33.83 -0.68 -12.09
C LEU A 840 34.11 0.70 -11.49
N ASN A 841 35.08 0.79 -10.56
CA ASN A 841 35.52 2.04 -9.93
C ASN A 841 36.79 2.58 -10.59
N TYR A 842 36.86 3.90 -10.69
CA TYR A 842 38.01 4.65 -11.19
C TYR A 842 38.28 5.84 -10.27
N THR A 843 39.40 5.84 -9.56
CA THR A 843 39.83 7.02 -8.79
C THR A 843 40.35 8.06 -9.74
N VAL A 844 39.77 9.26 -9.72
CA VAL A 844 40.09 10.35 -10.61
C VAL A 844 40.45 11.62 -9.85
N ASN A 845 41.25 12.49 -10.50
CA ASN A 845 41.50 13.85 -10.05
C ASN A 845 40.89 14.86 -11.02
N ILE A 846 39.76 15.45 -10.63
CA ILE A 846 39.03 16.45 -11.41
C ILE A 846 39.67 17.81 -11.18
N GLN A 847 40.30 18.35 -12.20
CA GLN A 847 41.15 19.55 -12.08
C GLN A 847 40.34 20.83 -11.79
N ARG A 848 39.10 20.91 -12.21
CA ARG A 848 38.23 22.08 -11.99
C ARG A 848 36.73 21.66 -11.95
N PRO A 849 35.93 22.34 -11.13
CA PRO A 849 34.48 22.12 -11.20
C PRO A 849 33.95 22.64 -12.53
N SER A 850 33.23 21.80 -13.29
CA SER A 850 32.72 22.15 -14.61
C SER A 850 31.55 21.27 -14.99
N VAL A 851 30.93 21.58 -16.12
CA VAL A 851 30.01 20.72 -16.82
C VAL A 851 30.79 20.03 -17.94
N TYR A 852 30.82 18.73 -17.91
CA TYR A 852 31.58 17.88 -18.86
C TYR A 852 30.63 17.18 -19.82
N THR A 853 31.20 16.74 -20.97
CA THR A 853 30.57 15.75 -21.84
C THR A 853 31.23 14.41 -21.59
N LEU A 854 30.44 13.41 -21.22
CA LEU A 854 30.86 12.01 -21.12
C LEU A 854 30.81 11.40 -22.51
N ASN A 855 31.93 10.88 -23.01
CA ASN A 855 32.01 10.06 -24.21
C ASN A 855 32.35 8.63 -23.78
N VAL A 856 31.61 7.63 -24.25
CA VAL A 856 31.83 6.20 -23.94
C VAL A 856 31.95 5.43 -25.25
N ARG A 857 33.00 4.64 -25.39
CA ARG A 857 33.24 3.81 -26.54
C ARG A 857 32.73 2.38 -26.31
N ALA A 858 31.62 2.03 -26.92
CA ALA A 858 30.90 0.78 -26.66
C ALA A 858 30.65 -0.01 -27.95
N ALA A 859 30.49 -1.33 -27.80
CA ALA A 859 30.17 -2.26 -28.90
C ALA A 859 29.19 -3.33 -28.42
N THR A 860 28.28 -3.75 -29.32
CA THR A 860 27.39 -4.88 -29.08
C THR A 860 26.85 -5.45 -30.39
N ASP A 861 26.73 -6.78 -30.51
CA ASP A 861 26.18 -7.43 -31.70
C ASP A 861 24.63 -7.35 -31.75
N VAL A 862 23.98 -7.16 -30.63
CA VAL A 862 22.53 -7.10 -30.47
C VAL A 862 22.12 -5.78 -29.83
N ALA A 863 20.84 -5.55 -29.60
CA ALA A 863 20.39 -4.43 -28.78
C ALA A 863 21.04 -4.55 -27.39
N GLY A 864 21.86 -3.56 -27.01
CA GLY A 864 22.58 -3.54 -25.75
C GLY A 864 21.68 -3.16 -24.59
N GLY A 865 22.24 -3.15 -23.38
CA GLY A 865 21.55 -2.77 -22.16
C GLY A 865 21.73 -1.29 -21.83
N VAL A 866 21.47 -0.97 -20.56
CA VAL A 866 21.53 0.37 -19.98
C VAL A 866 22.59 0.39 -18.89
N PHE A 867 23.36 1.48 -18.81
CA PHE A 867 24.32 1.76 -17.76
C PHE A 867 24.25 3.22 -17.35
N HIS A 868 24.89 3.58 -16.23
CA HIS A 868 25.07 4.98 -15.84
C HIS A 868 26.47 5.24 -15.25
N LEU A 869 26.84 6.53 -15.16
CA LEU A 869 28.03 6.99 -14.46
C LEU A 869 27.61 7.61 -13.11
N ALA A 870 28.18 7.08 -12.04
CA ALA A 870 28.07 7.69 -10.70
C ALA A 870 29.39 8.34 -10.25
N VAL A 871 29.29 9.34 -9.37
CA VAL A 871 30.40 9.99 -8.68
C VAL A 871 30.17 9.91 -7.19
N ASP A 872 31.10 9.32 -6.45
CA ASP A 872 31.00 9.11 -5.00
C ASP A 872 29.65 8.49 -4.62
N GLY A 873 29.21 7.50 -5.40
CA GLY A 873 27.94 6.77 -5.22
C GLY A 873 26.68 7.50 -5.68
N ARG A 874 26.79 8.67 -6.29
CA ARG A 874 25.64 9.43 -6.81
C ARG A 874 25.62 9.38 -8.35
N ASP A 875 24.50 8.91 -8.94
CA ASP A 875 24.26 8.99 -10.38
C ASP A 875 24.34 10.46 -10.87
N VAL A 876 25.17 10.70 -11.89
CA VAL A 876 25.39 12.03 -12.49
C VAL A 876 25.05 12.07 -13.98
N SER A 877 24.89 10.92 -14.63
CA SER A 877 24.60 10.85 -16.07
C SER A 877 23.14 10.50 -16.39
N GLY A 878 22.40 9.90 -15.46
CA GLY A 878 21.19 9.19 -15.78
C GLY A 878 21.43 7.97 -16.67
N PRO A 879 20.37 7.25 -17.08
CA PRO A 879 20.48 6.01 -17.84
C PRO A 879 20.99 6.25 -19.27
N ILE A 880 21.98 5.46 -19.70
CA ILE A 880 22.61 5.51 -21.03
C ILE A 880 22.39 4.17 -21.71
N SER A 881 21.68 4.15 -22.84
CA SER A 881 21.44 2.93 -23.62
C SER A 881 22.58 2.66 -24.61
N VAL A 882 23.03 1.41 -24.70
CA VAL A 882 24.01 0.97 -25.70
C VAL A 882 23.27 0.52 -26.97
N PRO A 883 23.38 1.25 -28.07
CA PRO A 883 22.72 0.88 -29.33
C PRO A 883 23.38 -0.34 -29.96
N GLN A 884 22.63 -1.10 -30.75
CA GLN A 884 23.21 -2.20 -31.54
C GLN A 884 24.26 -1.67 -32.53
N THR A 885 25.49 -2.19 -32.46
CA THR A 885 26.60 -1.82 -33.34
C THR A 885 26.92 -2.89 -34.39
N ASN A 886 26.18 -4.03 -34.39
CA ASN A 886 26.33 -5.18 -35.28
C ASN A 886 27.68 -5.90 -35.14
N GLY A 887 28.17 -6.03 -33.93
CA GLY A 887 29.35 -6.82 -33.60
C GLY A 887 29.96 -6.41 -32.25
N TRP A 888 30.40 -7.39 -31.47
CA TRP A 888 31.00 -7.20 -30.14
C TRP A 888 32.32 -6.43 -30.17
N GLN A 889 32.92 -6.27 -31.35
CA GLN A 889 34.11 -5.49 -31.59
C GLN A 889 33.88 -4.42 -32.69
N THR A 890 32.58 -4.07 -32.93
CA THR A 890 32.21 -2.96 -33.81
C THR A 890 31.84 -1.74 -32.97
N TRP A 891 32.75 -0.79 -32.91
CA TRP A 891 32.76 0.26 -31.90
C TRP A 891 32.03 1.54 -32.30
N GLN A 892 31.20 2.09 -31.38
CA GLN A 892 30.54 3.38 -31.53
C GLN A 892 30.82 4.22 -30.28
N THR A 893 30.97 5.54 -30.46
CA THR A 893 31.06 6.47 -29.34
C THR A 893 29.68 7.02 -28.99
N LEU A 894 29.31 6.91 -27.74
CA LEU A 894 28.10 7.49 -27.12
C LEU A 894 28.52 8.78 -26.47
N SER A 895 27.76 9.89 -26.65
CA SER A 895 28.10 11.19 -26.06
C SER A 895 26.94 11.69 -25.22
N VAL A 896 27.20 11.99 -23.96
CA VAL A 896 26.20 12.46 -22.96
C VAL A 896 26.68 13.81 -22.41
N PRO A 897 26.10 14.92 -22.81
CA PRO A 897 26.49 16.23 -22.31
C PRO A 897 25.86 16.50 -20.92
N GLY A 898 26.38 17.48 -20.21
CA GLY A 898 25.70 17.99 -19.02
C GLY A 898 26.18 17.39 -17.70
N ILE A 899 27.21 16.57 -17.68
CA ILE A 899 27.75 15.93 -16.48
C ILE A 899 28.41 16.96 -15.58
N ARG A 900 27.82 17.25 -14.43
CA ARG A 900 28.35 18.22 -13.47
C ARG A 900 29.27 17.53 -12.46
N LEU A 901 30.57 17.90 -12.47
CA LEU A 901 31.56 17.32 -11.58
C LEU A 901 32.19 18.39 -10.70
N PRO A 902 32.41 18.14 -9.38
CA PRO A 902 33.19 18.99 -8.50
C PRO A 902 34.72 18.81 -8.76
N ALA A 903 35.54 19.72 -8.30
CA ALA A 903 37.00 19.54 -8.37
C ALA A 903 37.49 18.71 -7.16
N GLY A 904 38.56 17.96 -7.38
CA GLY A 904 39.19 17.14 -6.34
C GLY A 904 39.37 15.68 -6.75
N THR A 905 39.78 14.88 -5.75
CA THR A 905 39.86 13.43 -5.94
C THR A 905 38.50 12.80 -5.64
N HIS A 906 37.98 12.06 -6.62
CA HIS A 906 36.68 11.42 -6.57
C HIS A 906 36.75 9.99 -7.10
N THR A 907 35.76 9.15 -6.74
CA THR A 907 35.56 7.84 -7.36
C THR A 907 34.45 7.94 -8.40
N LEU A 908 34.81 7.72 -9.67
CA LEU A 908 33.82 7.47 -10.73
C LEU A 908 33.46 5.98 -10.73
N GLN A 909 32.20 5.68 -10.87
CA GLN A 909 31.71 4.30 -10.96
C GLN A 909 30.86 4.14 -12.21
N MET A 910 31.26 3.20 -13.09
CA MET A 910 30.43 2.77 -14.22
C MET A 910 29.56 1.61 -13.75
N VAL A 911 28.24 1.81 -13.71
CA VAL A 911 27.27 0.86 -13.18
C VAL A 911 26.42 0.31 -14.31
N MET A 912 26.29 -1.00 -14.41
CA MET A 912 25.53 -1.73 -15.41
C MET A 912 24.13 -2.04 -14.87
N ASP A 913 23.11 -1.34 -15.41
CA ASP A 913 21.77 -1.31 -14.81
C ASP A 913 20.85 -2.42 -15.32
N THR A 914 20.59 -2.43 -16.62
CA THR A 914 19.59 -3.32 -17.22
C THR A 914 20.14 -4.00 -18.45
N GLY A 915 20.01 -5.32 -18.56
CA GLY A 915 20.48 -6.08 -19.70
C GLY A 915 19.65 -5.86 -20.97
N GLY A 916 20.34 -5.92 -22.11
CA GLY A 916 19.72 -5.96 -23.44
C GLY A 916 19.26 -7.36 -23.84
N TYR A 917 19.30 -7.68 -25.16
CA TYR A 917 18.71 -8.89 -25.71
C TYR A 917 19.22 -10.21 -25.10
N TYR A 918 20.51 -10.32 -24.74
CA TYR A 918 21.10 -11.50 -24.09
C TYR A 918 21.34 -11.27 -22.59
N ASN A 919 20.61 -10.36 -21.99
CA ASN A 919 20.85 -9.91 -20.60
C ASN A 919 22.28 -9.37 -20.41
N THR A 920 22.88 -8.81 -21.44
CA THR A 920 24.20 -8.18 -21.40
C THR A 920 24.08 -6.70 -21.74
N ILE A 921 25.00 -5.88 -21.23
CA ILE A 921 25.00 -4.43 -21.49
C ILE A 921 25.75 -4.14 -22.79
N GLY A 922 26.99 -4.64 -22.95
CA GLY A 922 27.85 -4.44 -24.10
C GLY A 922 29.32 -4.63 -23.74
N ASN A 923 30.20 -4.39 -24.70
CA ASN A 923 31.63 -4.28 -24.50
C ASN A 923 32.02 -2.80 -24.45
N PHE A 924 32.98 -2.45 -23.59
CA PHE A 924 33.41 -1.09 -23.34
C PHE A 924 34.93 -0.94 -23.47
N ASN A 925 35.40 -0.06 -24.35
CA ASN A 925 36.82 0.17 -24.55
C ASN A 925 37.37 1.29 -23.66
N TRP A 926 36.78 2.47 -23.74
CA TRP A 926 37.21 3.63 -22.96
C TRP A 926 36.05 4.59 -22.72
N PHE A 927 36.22 5.49 -21.76
CA PHE A 927 35.37 6.67 -21.64
C PHE A 927 36.24 7.93 -21.47
N SER A 928 35.73 9.11 -21.86
CA SER A 928 36.34 10.41 -21.57
C SER A 928 35.34 11.39 -20.97
N LEU A 929 35.86 12.33 -20.24
CA LEU A 929 35.13 13.48 -19.73
C LEU A 929 35.84 14.74 -20.22
N GLU A 930 35.21 15.50 -21.12
CA GLU A 930 35.74 16.64 -21.80
C GLU A 930 34.98 17.95 -21.54
#